data_6fcad42e03e233ca954b3bcf81097cc6
#
_entry.id   6fcad42e03e233ca954b3bcf81097cc6
#
_cell.length_a   1.000
_cell.length_b   1.000
_cell.length_c   1.000
_cell.angle_alpha   90.00
_cell.angle_beta   90.00
_cell.angle_gamma   90.00
#
_symmetry.space_group_name_H-M   'P 1'
#
loop_
_entity.id
_entity.type
_entity.pdbx_description
1 polymer ?
#
loop_
_entity_poly.entity_id
_entity_poly.type
_entity_poly.pdbx_seq_one_letter_code
_entity_poly.pdbx_strand_id
1 'polypeptide(L)'
;MERKVKLLAGDMKLPSELIHNFFDVEAVAPDVFINICSHLNLEWRKILDVDFLRVVVEFVPQVRSQRYKKIKDQCGTMRMLDISQPISISNIYTDVYILEEIACQQWRDISDLAQGFNPDSDDFDRLGLSQRHQRIPGLEAVSQHKKLMVLGKPGSGKTTFLQWIAVQCNDDECEFLSNFVPIFIRLRNFAEDTSRDNSEYKLWNYIHQEFVSCGISNQSITEKILDYGKALILLDGLDEVTEKDGDEVIRQIRRFAEKYFKNQFIITCRIAAQKYKFQEFTDVEVADFNQEQVEPFAKKWFVAVSRNNRPVGEAIAQQFLEKLKLPENQQIRELAVTPILLNLTCLVFQAKREFPSKRFKLYEQGLDILLVRWDESRGIKRDEVYRDLHLERKKALLCHVAAITFENSRYFFEQTEVERYIADYLRTLHRDQTDPTILRRDSQVVLKSIEAQHGLLIERSREVYSFSHLTFQEYLTAQAFINIFASQPLEKYVRNLTEKNWREVFLLAASQIEDAHLLLMKQKIDALAASEQKLQHFMNWVIVQQKSFAFEFTYNLAALAAIRKFYFDVYFISKTVLENNRDRNLLANEIYSSLHPHLHKLISQQKRLLDAEDKKAFYQWRESKGKAWYRDLVSTIAVRRDMGHNFQVSKLYYDANNLLLDFLDRSQVSLAVRQEIEETLLLPLAEIEKRKSER
;
A
#
# COMPACT_ATOMS: atom_id res chain seq x y z
N MET A 1 37.33 -24.64 39.21
CA MET A 1 37.07 -23.22 38.93
C MET A 1 35.91 -22.71 39.80
N GLU A 2 34.73 -23.27 39.76
CA GLU A 2 33.55 -22.83 40.53
C GLU A 2 33.76 -22.63 42.04
N ARG A 3 34.50 -23.52 42.73
CA ARG A 3 34.78 -23.39 44.17
C ARG A 3 35.65 -22.18 44.51
N LYS A 4 36.59 -21.81 43.64
CA LYS A 4 37.44 -20.62 43.79
C LYS A 4 36.65 -19.33 43.50
N VAL A 5 35.77 -19.35 42.51
CA VAL A 5 34.88 -18.23 42.16
C VAL A 5 33.92 -17.93 43.32
N LYS A 6 33.30 -18.97 43.92
CA LYS A 6 32.40 -18.81 45.08
C LYS A 6 33.12 -18.26 46.34
N LEU A 7 34.35 -18.69 46.58
CA LEU A 7 35.17 -18.14 47.65
C LEU A 7 35.48 -16.67 47.42
N LEU A 8 35.95 -16.32 46.22
CA LEU A 8 36.27 -14.93 45.86
C LEU A 8 35.04 -14.01 45.89
N ALA A 9 33.90 -14.52 45.45
CA ALA A 9 32.62 -13.81 45.50
C ALA A 9 32.19 -13.52 46.95
N GLY A 10 32.39 -14.50 47.84
CA GLY A 10 32.10 -14.34 49.26
C GLY A 10 33.02 -13.32 49.95
N ASP A 11 34.32 -13.38 49.67
CA ASP A 11 35.31 -12.45 50.21
C ASP A 11 35.09 -11.00 49.74
N MET A 12 34.66 -10.83 48.48
CA MET A 12 34.41 -9.51 47.88
C MET A 12 33.01 -8.99 48.09
N LYS A 13 32.09 -9.80 48.60
CA LYS A 13 30.64 -9.51 48.69
C LYS A 13 30.02 -9.15 47.33
N LEU A 14 30.46 -9.79 46.27
CA LEU A 14 29.96 -9.63 44.91
C LEU A 14 29.17 -10.88 44.45
N PRO A 15 28.20 -10.76 43.56
CA PRO A 15 27.55 -11.88 42.91
C PRO A 15 28.55 -12.81 42.21
N SER A 16 28.41 -14.12 42.38
CA SER A 16 29.30 -15.13 41.74
C SER A 16 29.34 -15.01 40.21
N GLU A 17 28.28 -14.53 39.63
CA GLU A 17 28.12 -14.31 38.20
C GLU A 17 29.09 -13.22 37.67
N LEU A 18 29.24 -12.14 38.39
CA LEU A 18 30.21 -11.07 38.04
C LEU A 18 31.68 -11.56 38.10
N ILE A 19 31.99 -12.46 38.99
CA ILE A 19 33.31 -13.08 39.09
C ILE A 19 33.51 -14.09 37.95
N HIS A 20 32.48 -14.83 37.57
CA HIS A 20 32.52 -15.69 36.39
C HIS A 20 32.76 -14.87 35.11
N ASN A 21 31.99 -13.82 34.90
CA ASN A 21 32.11 -12.95 33.74
C ASN A 21 33.53 -12.33 33.63
N PHE A 22 34.15 -11.98 34.78
CA PHE A 22 35.51 -11.50 34.80
C PHE A 22 36.53 -12.53 34.29
N PHE A 23 36.40 -13.82 34.71
CA PHE A 23 37.32 -14.88 34.27
C PHE A 23 37.01 -15.42 32.88
N ASP A 24 35.78 -15.31 32.41
CA ASP A 24 35.33 -15.73 31.09
C ASP A 24 35.46 -14.60 30.04
N VAL A 25 36.09 -13.49 30.42
CA VAL A 25 36.33 -12.32 29.54
C VAL A 25 35.04 -11.66 29.08
N GLU A 26 33.95 -11.83 29.82
CA GLU A 26 32.71 -11.13 29.58
C GLU A 26 32.68 -9.73 30.18
N ALA A 27 31.72 -8.88 29.72
CA ALA A 27 31.66 -7.50 30.17
C ALA A 27 31.32 -7.38 31.64
N VAL A 28 32.22 -6.76 32.42
CA VAL A 28 32.05 -6.43 33.83
C VAL A 28 32.10 -4.91 33.98
N ALA A 29 31.27 -4.35 34.87
CA ALA A 29 31.29 -2.91 35.15
C ALA A 29 32.70 -2.45 35.62
N PRO A 30 33.17 -1.27 35.18
CA PRO A 30 34.56 -0.83 35.44
C PRO A 30 34.98 -0.80 36.91
N ASP A 31 34.10 -0.36 37.81
CA ASP A 31 34.29 -0.33 39.24
C ASP A 31 34.42 -1.73 39.84
N VAL A 32 33.60 -2.68 39.38
CA VAL A 32 33.64 -4.09 39.77
C VAL A 32 34.95 -4.73 39.28
N PHE A 33 35.33 -4.47 38.04
CA PHE A 33 36.59 -4.95 37.45
C PHE A 33 37.81 -4.46 38.25
N ILE A 34 37.88 -3.15 38.53
CA ILE A 34 38.98 -2.57 39.34
C ILE A 34 39.03 -3.19 40.74
N ASN A 35 37.86 -3.41 41.33
CA ASN A 35 37.76 -4.02 42.67
C ASN A 35 38.27 -5.48 42.65
N ILE A 36 37.87 -6.29 41.65
CA ILE A 36 38.34 -7.67 41.48
C ILE A 36 39.88 -7.70 41.26
N CYS A 37 40.39 -6.86 40.38
CA CYS A 37 41.84 -6.77 40.11
C CYS A 37 42.60 -6.38 41.35
N SER A 38 42.12 -5.38 42.13
CA SER A 38 42.75 -4.92 43.36
C SER A 38 42.78 -6.03 44.40
N HIS A 39 41.71 -6.77 44.58
CA HIS A 39 41.61 -7.89 45.52
C HIS A 39 42.56 -9.06 45.14
N LEU A 40 42.75 -9.28 43.84
CA LEU A 40 43.68 -10.28 43.33
C LEU A 40 45.15 -9.82 43.25
N ASN A 41 45.46 -8.63 43.71
CA ASN A 41 46.77 -7.98 43.60
C ASN A 41 47.28 -7.86 42.15
N LEU A 42 46.36 -7.69 41.21
CA LEU A 42 46.66 -7.49 39.82
C LEU A 42 46.72 -6.00 39.50
N GLU A 43 47.76 -5.59 38.78
CA GLU A 43 47.81 -4.23 38.23
C GLU A 43 46.76 -4.06 37.13
N TRP A 44 45.53 -3.69 37.50
CA TRP A 44 44.41 -3.57 36.60
C TRP A 44 44.69 -2.71 35.36
N ARG A 45 45.61 -1.70 35.50
CA ARG A 45 46.06 -0.84 34.41
C ARG A 45 46.88 -1.59 33.35
N LYS A 46 47.51 -2.73 33.70
CA LYS A 46 48.20 -3.59 32.73
C LYS A 46 47.27 -4.64 32.10
N ILE A 47 46.17 -4.93 32.75
CA ILE A 47 45.19 -5.93 32.27
C ILE A 47 44.13 -5.24 31.45
N LEU A 48 43.76 -4.00 31.80
CA LEU A 48 42.78 -3.21 31.09
C LEU A 48 43.46 -2.49 29.93
N ASP A 49 42.77 -2.56 28.77
CA ASP A 49 43.08 -1.64 27.71
C ASP A 49 42.71 -0.23 28.16
N VAL A 50 43.72 0.53 28.65
CA VAL A 50 43.52 1.90 29.15
C VAL A 50 42.92 2.81 28.09
N ASP A 51 43.25 2.53 26.84
CA ASP A 51 42.67 3.26 25.70
C ASP A 51 41.18 2.94 25.52
N PHE A 52 40.75 1.69 25.72
CA PHE A 52 39.33 1.33 25.70
C PHE A 52 38.53 2.07 26.79
N LEU A 53 39.03 2.05 28.03
CA LEU A 53 38.39 2.82 29.12
C LEU A 53 38.29 4.30 28.79
N ARG A 54 39.36 4.87 28.29
CA ARG A 54 39.38 6.28 27.89
C ARG A 54 38.36 6.57 26.79
N VAL A 55 38.22 5.66 25.82
CA VAL A 55 37.21 5.80 24.80
C VAL A 55 35.79 5.78 25.38
N VAL A 56 35.49 4.82 26.27
CA VAL A 56 34.13 4.67 26.81
C VAL A 56 33.77 5.78 27.79
N VAL A 57 34.70 6.17 28.67
CA VAL A 57 34.41 7.09 29.76
C VAL A 57 34.63 8.55 29.38
N GLU A 58 35.57 8.85 28.49
CA GLU A 58 35.92 10.22 28.12
C GLU A 58 35.47 10.57 26.70
N PHE A 59 35.90 9.81 25.68
CA PHE A 59 35.68 10.20 24.27
C PHE A 59 34.25 10.03 23.81
N VAL A 60 33.59 8.92 24.13
CA VAL A 60 32.19 8.69 23.69
C VAL A 60 31.26 9.75 24.26
N PRO A 61 31.22 10.03 25.59
CA PRO A 61 30.37 11.09 26.13
C PRO A 61 30.71 12.48 25.59
N GLN A 62 32.01 12.81 25.44
CA GLN A 62 32.46 14.07 24.87
C GLN A 62 31.94 14.25 23.43
N VAL A 63 32.18 13.27 22.58
CA VAL A 63 31.79 13.34 21.17
C VAL A 63 30.25 13.37 21.03
N ARG A 64 29.53 12.58 21.80
CA ARG A 64 28.05 12.62 21.82
C ARG A 64 27.55 14.01 22.21
N SER A 65 28.07 14.60 23.27
CA SER A 65 27.71 15.94 23.74
C SER A 65 27.93 17.01 22.65
N GLN A 66 29.10 16.98 22.01
CA GLN A 66 29.47 17.93 20.96
C GLN A 66 28.62 17.75 19.67
N ARG A 67 28.29 16.50 19.32
CA ARG A 67 27.50 16.19 18.13
C ARG A 67 26.00 16.21 18.36
N TYR A 68 25.53 16.29 19.59
CA TYR A 68 24.12 16.20 19.96
C TYR A 68 23.21 17.07 19.10
N LYS A 69 23.53 18.38 19.00
CA LYS A 69 22.72 19.34 18.23
C LYS A 69 22.73 19.03 16.74
N LYS A 70 23.87 18.59 16.18
CA LYS A 70 23.99 18.25 14.77
C LYS A 70 23.13 17.02 14.40
N ILE A 71 23.14 15.99 15.23
CA ILE A 71 22.29 14.81 15.04
C ILE A 71 20.81 15.18 15.14
N LYS A 72 20.44 16.05 16.10
CA LYS A 72 19.06 16.57 16.17
C LYS A 72 18.65 17.40 14.96
N ASP A 73 19.54 18.17 14.39
CA ASP A 73 19.29 18.94 13.15
C ASP A 73 19.15 18.01 11.95
N GLN A 74 20.05 17.03 11.80
CA GLN A 74 20.04 16.09 10.67
C GLN A 74 18.90 15.07 10.72
N CYS A 75 18.54 14.60 11.90
CA CYS A 75 17.66 13.44 12.08
C CYS A 75 16.39 13.71 12.88
N GLY A 76 16.35 14.80 13.67
CA GLY A 76 15.29 15.05 14.65
C GLY A 76 13.95 15.49 14.04
N THR A 77 13.93 15.91 12.79
CA THR A 77 12.72 16.36 12.10
C THR A 77 12.61 15.76 10.70
N MET A 78 11.37 15.64 10.24
CA MET A 78 11.07 15.26 8.86
C MET A 78 10.05 16.21 8.24
N ARG A 79 10.11 16.37 6.93
CA ARG A 79 9.08 17.06 6.15
C ARG A 79 8.13 16.02 5.59
N MET A 80 6.85 16.24 5.80
CA MET A 80 5.80 15.43 5.20
C MET A 80 5.26 16.10 3.94
N LEU A 81 4.70 15.31 3.04
CA LEU A 81 4.06 15.83 1.83
C LEU A 81 2.99 16.87 2.17
N ASP A 82 3.05 18.02 1.48
CA ASP A 82 2.12 19.13 1.60
C ASP A 82 1.96 19.74 3.02
N ILE A 83 2.89 19.43 3.94
CA ILE A 83 2.99 20.07 5.25
C ILE A 83 4.24 20.95 5.26
N SER A 84 4.01 22.28 5.36
CA SER A 84 5.08 23.28 5.27
C SER A 84 6.06 23.27 6.44
N GLN A 85 5.60 22.86 7.64
CA GLN A 85 6.43 22.84 8.85
C GLN A 85 7.06 21.47 9.07
N PRO A 86 8.37 21.41 9.42
CA PRO A 86 8.99 20.15 9.82
C PRO A 86 8.37 19.62 11.12
N ILE A 87 8.12 18.32 11.16
CA ILE A 87 7.53 17.62 12.32
C ILE A 87 8.65 16.84 13.01
N SER A 88 8.63 16.82 14.35
CA SER A 88 9.56 15.98 15.11
C SER A 88 9.37 14.51 14.77
N ILE A 89 10.46 13.81 14.50
CA ILE A 89 10.43 12.39 14.15
C ILE A 89 9.85 11.54 15.28
N SER A 90 10.14 11.86 16.52
CA SER A 90 9.60 11.17 17.70
C SER A 90 8.07 11.27 17.81
N ASN A 91 7.46 12.33 17.23
CA ASN A 91 6.03 12.55 17.27
C ASN A 91 5.27 11.79 16.16
N ILE A 92 5.95 11.37 15.09
CA ILE A 92 5.29 10.77 13.93
C ILE A 92 5.76 9.33 13.66
N TYR A 93 6.95 8.97 14.09
CA TYR A 93 7.51 7.65 13.83
C TYR A 93 6.59 6.55 14.38
N THR A 94 6.35 5.57 13.54
CA THR A 94 5.66 4.33 13.89
C THR A 94 6.61 3.18 13.64
N ASP A 95 6.72 2.26 14.60
CA ASP A 95 7.66 1.16 14.54
C ASP A 95 7.51 0.38 13.26
N VAL A 96 8.64 0.18 12.56
CA VAL A 96 8.70 -0.65 11.37
C VAL A 96 8.93 -2.10 11.78
N TYR A 97 8.33 -3.01 11.04
CA TYR A 97 8.65 -4.43 11.11
C TYR A 97 9.60 -4.79 9.97
N ILE A 98 10.46 -5.74 10.27
CA ILE A 98 11.49 -6.27 9.37
C ILE A 98 11.14 -7.71 9.03
N LEU A 99 11.34 -8.07 7.77
CA LEU A 99 11.31 -9.44 7.27
C LEU A 99 12.76 -9.90 7.10
N GLU A 100 13.13 -11.00 7.71
CA GLU A 100 14.47 -11.60 7.55
C GLU A 100 14.63 -12.30 6.19
N GLU A 101 13.51 -12.70 5.60
CA GLU A 101 13.47 -13.28 4.26
C GLU A 101 13.05 -12.24 3.23
N ILE A 102 13.90 -12.01 2.25
CA ILE A 102 13.60 -11.08 1.15
C ILE A 102 12.74 -11.80 0.11
N ALA A 103 11.51 -11.32 -0.08
CA ALA A 103 10.51 -11.95 -0.93
C ALA A 103 11.02 -12.20 -2.37
N CYS A 104 11.67 -11.24 -3.00
CA CYS A 104 12.15 -11.35 -4.39
C CYS A 104 13.36 -12.31 -4.56
N GLN A 105 13.97 -12.78 -3.48
CA GLN A 105 15.06 -13.76 -3.56
C GLN A 105 14.60 -15.21 -3.45
N GLN A 106 13.32 -15.43 -3.09
CA GLN A 106 12.73 -16.76 -3.02
C GLN A 106 12.33 -17.25 -4.41
N TRP A 107 12.45 -18.57 -4.62
CA TRP A 107 11.89 -19.24 -5.78
C TRP A 107 10.48 -19.69 -5.43
N ARG A 108 9.47 -18.99 -5.95
CA ARG A 108 8.05 -19.36 -5.84
C ARG A 108 7.41 -19.20 -7.19
N ASP A 109 6.66 -20.21 -7.62
CA ASP A 109 5.89 -20.13 -8.85
C ASP A 109 4.68 -19.23 -8.71
N ILE A 110 4.14 -18.77 -9.84
CA ILE A 110 2.90 -17.98 -9.90
C ILE A 110 1.75 -18.72 -9.20
N SER A 111 1.67 -20.05 -9.34
CA SER A 111 0.68 -20.89 -8.68
C SER A 111 0.75 -20.80 -7.15
N ASP A 112 1.97 -20.77 -6.57
CA ASP A 112 2.17 -20.64 -5.13
C ASP A 112 1.76 -19.25 -4.61
N LEU A 113 2.05 -18.21 -5.38
CA LEU A 113 1.64 -16.85 -5.06
C LEU A 113 0.10 -16.68 -5.18
N ALA A 114 -0.52 -17.35 -6.14
CA ALA A 114 -1.95 -17.31 -6.38
C ALA A 114 -2.77 -18.07 -5.31
N GLN A 115 -2.22 -19.10 -4.65
CA GLN A 115 -2.95 -19.89 -3.63
C GLN A 115 -3.48 -19.09 -2.44
N GLY A 116 -2.89 -17.96 -2.11
CA GLY A 116 -3.37 -17.07 -1.04
C GLY A 116 -4.00 -15.78 -1.55
N PHE A 117 -4.11 -15.64 -2.86
CA PHE A 117 -4.66 -14.46 -3.48
C PHE A 117 -6.18 -14.54 -3.57
N ASN A 118 -6.86 -13.52 -3.03
CA ASN A 118 -8.29 -13.32 -3.20
C ASN A 118 -8.57 -11.86 -3.53
N PRO A 119 -8.87 -11.52 -4.79
CA PRO A 119 -9.13 -10.14 -5.20
C PRO A 119 -10.36 -9.52 -4.51
N ASP A 120 -11.24 -10.35 -3.96
CA ASP A 120 -12.46 -9.97 -3.25
C ASP A 120 -12.26 -9.98 -1.72
N SER A 121 -11.05 -10.21 -1.22
CA SER A 121 -10.76 -10.21 0.22
C SER A 121 -11.00 -8.83 0.83
N ASP A 122 -11.59 -8.81 2.03
CA ASP A 122 -11.73 -7.60 2.84
C ASP A 122 -10.44 -7.27 3.62
N ASP A 123 -9.38 -8.04 3.44
CA ASP A 123 -8.09 -7.83 4.09
C ASP A 123 -7.41 -6.53 3.62
N PHE A 124 -6.54 -5.99 4.47
CA PHE A 124 -5.72 -4.82 4.18
C PHE A 124 -4.80 -5.04 2.98
N ASP A 125 -4.34 -6.26 2.78
CA ASP A 125 -3.50 -6.68 1.66
C ASP A 125 -4.24 -7.72 0.83
N ARG A 126 -4.95 -7.27 -0.21
CA ARG A 126 -5.66 -8.16 -1.14
C ARG A 126 -4.72 -9.12 -1.88
N LEU A 127 -3.43 -8.75 -2.03
CA LEU A 127 -2.42 -9.63 -2.63
C LEU A 127 -1.98 -10.75 -1.68
N GLY A 128 -2.33 -10.68 -0.37
CA GLY A 128 -2.14 -11.75 0.60
C GLY A 128 -0.68 -12.09 0.94
N LEU A 129 0.24 -11.19 0.61
CA LEU A 129 1.68 -11.46 0.71
C LEU A 129 2.26 -11.08 2.07
N SER A 130 1.62 -10.16 2.79
CA SER A 130 2.12 -9.63 4.05
C SER A 130 1.99 -10.57 5.25
N GLN A 131 1.11 -11.58 5.17
CA GLN A 131 0.83 -12.50 6.30
C GLN A 131 1.76 -13.72 6.34
N ARG A 132 2.59 -13.93 5.31
CA ARG A 132 3.34 -15.19 5.11
C ARG A 132 4.74 -15.20 5.73
N HIS A 133 5.25 -14.06 6.22
CA HIS A 133 6.60 -13.94 6.75
C HIS A 133 6.59 -13.56 8.23
N GLN A 134 7.52 -14.13 8.98
CA GLN A 134 7.74 -13.71 10.36
C GLN A 134 8.23 -12.26 10.37
N ARG A 135 7.58 -11.43 11.17
CA ARG A 135 7.89 -10.02 11.33
C ARG A 135 8.56 -9.81 12.68
N ILE A 136 9.72 -9.19 12.68
CA ILE A 136 10.40 -8.77 13.90
C ILE A 136 10.41 -7.24 14.00
N PRO A 137 10.36 -6.65 15.19
CA PRO A 137 10.52 -5.21 15.38
C PRO A 137 11.85 -4.73 14.83
N GLY A 138 11.87 -3.57 14.14
CA GLY A 138 13.10 -3.07 13.51
C GLY A 138 14.25 -2.87 14.49
N LEU A 139 13.96 -2.41 15.70
CA LEU A 139 14.97 -2.22 16.74
C LEU A 139 15.57 -3.55 17.23
N GLU A 140 14.78 -4.60 17.28
CA GLU A 140 15.22 -5.96 17.59
C GLU A 140 16.20 -6.47 16.54
N ALA A 141 15.89 -6.31 15.23
CA ALA A 141 16.81 -6.65 14.16
C ALA A 141 18.16 -5.91 14.29
N VAL A 142 18.12 -4.63 14.65
CA VAL A 142 19.36 -3.84 14.91
C VAL A 142 20.15 -4.39 16.08
N SER A 143 19.51 -4.90 17.13
CA SER A 143 20.22 -5.48 18.28
C SER A 143 20.84 -6.84 17.97
N GLN A 144 20.19 -7.63 17.10
CA GLN A 144 20.65 -8.98 16.75
C GLN A 144 21.80 -8.97 15.74
N HIS A 145 21.88 -7.97 14.85
CA HIS A 145 22.81 -7.93 13.75
C HIS A 145 23.72 -6.70 13.79
N LYS A 146 25.03 -6.89 13.81
CA LYS A 146 26.01 -5.79 13.77
C LYS A 146 26.07 -5.06 12.44
N LYS A 147 25.77 -5.74 11.35
CA LYS A 147 25.83 -5.18 9.99
C LYS A 147 24.55 -5.52 9.23
N LEU A 148 23.72 -4.51 9.03
CA LEU A 148 22.42 -4.64 8.37
C LEU A 148 22.38 -3.89 7.03
N MET A 149 21.86 -4.54 6.01
CA MET A 149 21.38 -3.94 4.78
C MET A 149 19.85 -3.93 4.83
N VAL A 150 19.28 -2.75 5.06
CA VAL A 150 17.83 -2.55 5.16
C VAL A 150 17.27 -2.22 3.79
N LEU A 151 16.62 -3.19 3.19
CA LEU A 151 15.98 -3.10 1.89
C LEU A 151 14.51 -2.71 2.04
N GLY A 152 13.93 -2.16 0.98
CA GLY A 152 12.48 -1.90 0.98
C GLY A 152 12.04 -1.06 -0.21
N LYS A 153 10.73 -1.05 -0.42
CA LYS A 153 10.06 -0.30 -1.48
C LYS A 153 10.24 1.21 -1.35
N PRO A 154 10.05 1.99 -2.41
CA PRO A 154 9.92 3.44 -2.31
C PRO A 154 8.82 3.83 -1.30
N GLY A 155 9.11 4.78 -0.42
CA GLY A 155 8.14 5.24 0.58
C GLY A 155 7.87 4.30 1.76
N SER A 156 8.60 3.18 1.91
CA SER A 156 8.46 2.24 3.04
C SER A 156 9.00 2.75 4.38
N GLY A 157 9.64 3.93 4.43
CA GLY A 157 10.10 4.54 5.68
C GLY A 157 11.55 4.26 6.07
N LYS A 158 12.40 3.68 5.19
CA LYS A 158 13.82 3.35 5.49
C LYS A 158 14.62 4.51 6.08
N THR A 159 14.62 5.66 5.42
CA THR A 159 15.30 6.88 5.91
C THR A 159 14.76 7.32 7.27
N THR A 160 13.44 7.28 7.45
CA THR A 160 12.78 7.65 8.72
C THR A 160 13.20 6.69 9.84
N PHE A 161 13.33 5.40 9.54
CA PHE A 161 13.85 4.40 10.47
C PHE A 161 15.29 4.69 10.92
N LEU A 162 16.19 4.95 9.95
CA LEU A 162 17.58 5.31 10.31
C LEU A 162 17.66 6.60 11.12
N GLN A 163 16.90 7.62 10.73
CA GLN A 163 16.86 8.88 11.48
C GLN A 163 16.35 8.67 12.91
N TRP A 164 15.30 7.84 13.05
CA TRP A 164 14.75 7.52 14.36
C TRP A 164 15.77 6.78 15.24
N ILE A 165 16.49 5.78 14.69
CA ILE A 165 17.58 5.08 15.41
C ILE A 165 18.67 6.06 15.83
N ALA A 166 19.06 7.00 14.96
CA ALA A 166 20.03 8.03 15.30
C ALA A 166 19.57 8.89 16.49
N VAL A 167 18.29 9.25 16.52
CA VAL A 167 17.69 10.03 17.62
C VAL A 167 17.61 9.20 18.91
N GLN A 168 17.18 7.94 18.83
CA GLN A 168 17.12 7.04 19.99
C GLN A 168 18.51 6.85 20.63
N CYS A 169 19.52 6.66 19.79
CA CYS A 169 20.91 6.60 20.24
C CYS A 169 21.36 7.93 20.86
N ASN A 170 21.01 9.07 20.25
CA ASN A 170 21.45 10.40 20.67
C ASN A 170 20.80 10.84 21.99
N ASP A 171 19.57 10.43 22.26
CA ASP A 171 18.76 10.81 23.43
C ASP A 171 18.87 9.80 24.59
N ASP A 172 19.67 8.73 24.44
CA ASP A 172 19.80 7.63 25.41
C ASP A 172 18.48 6.89 25.73
N GLU A 173 17.52 6.91 24.80
CA GLU A 173 16.23 6.24 24.98
C GLU A 173 16.31 4.72 24.77
N CYS A 174 17.45 4.22 24.23
CA CYS A 174 17.68 2.81 23.96
C CYS A 174 18.99 2.34 24.61
N GLU A 175 18.89 1.49 25.63
CA GLU A 175 20.02 1.04 26.47
C GLU A 175 21.17 0.43 25.64
N PHE A 176 20.87 -0.47 24.67
CA PHE A 176 21.93 -1.09 23.89
C PHE A 176 22.65 -0.11 22.94
N LEU A 177 22.04 1.05 22.60
CA LEU A 177 22.62 2.11 21.79
C LEU A 177 23.34 3.20 22.61
N SER A 178 23.19 3.24 23.92
CA SER A 178 23.70 4.30 24.80
C SER A 178 25.21 4.47 24.73
N ASN A 179 25.94 3.41 24.43
CA ASN A 179 27.41 3.40 24.37
C ASN A 179 27.97 3.65 22.97
N PHE A 180 27.13 4.03 21.98
CA PHE A 180 27.57 4.33 20.63
C PHE A 180 27.52 5.83 20.33
N VAL A 181 28.38 6.26 19.42
CA VAL A 181 28.33 7.59 18.79
C VAL A 181 27.57 7.46 17.48
N PRO A 182 26.40 8.10 17.32
CA PRO A 182 25.66 8.03 16.07
C PRO A 182 26.34 8.86 14.98
N ILE A 183 26.50 8.26 13.80
CA ILE A 183 27.09 8.88 12.60
C ILE A 183 26.10 8.65 11.46
N PHE A 184 25.35 9.68 11.08
CA PHE A 184 24.36 9.62 10.00
C PHE A 184 24.92 10.26 8.74
N ILE A 185 24.97 9.51 7.64
CA ILE A 185 25.51 9.93 6.34
C ILE A 185 24.50 9.64 5.25
N ARG A 186 24.13 10.65 4.47
CA ARG A 186 23.45 10.45 3.20
C ARG A 186 24.50 10.13 2.14
N LEU A 187 24.45 8.92 1.60
CA LEU A 187 25.44 8.44 0.65
C LEU A 187 25.49 9.27 -0.64
N ARG A 188 24.38 9.85 -1.05
CA ARG A 188 24.34 10.81 -2.14
C ARG A 188 25.24 12.02 -1.86
N ASN A 189 25.11 12.66 -0.68
CA ASN A 189 25.94 13.82 -0.33
C ASN A 189 27.41 13.44 -0.28
N PHE A 190 27.72 12.27 0.32
CA PHE A 190 29.08 11.73 0.33
C PHE A 190 29.65 11.61 -1.10
N ALA A 191 28.87 11.06 -2.05
CA ALA A 191 29.29 10.91 -3.43
C ALA A 191 29.46 12.27 -4.14
N GLU A 192 28.52 13.22 -3.98
CA GLU A 192 28.57 14.55 -4.61
C GLU A 192 29.74 15.40 -4.07
N ASP A 193 29.98 15.41 -2.77
CA ASP A 193 31.03 16.21 -2.14
C ASP A 193 32.42 15.69 -2.52
N THR A 194 32.60 14.38 -2.57
CA THR A 194 33.88 13.77 -2.92
C THR A 194 34.19 13.86 -4.43
N SER A 195 33.18 13.86 -5.31
CA SER A 195 33.37 14.03 -6.76
C SER A 195 33.89 15.43 -7.14
N ARG A 196 33.55 16.46 -6.36
CA ARG A 196 33.90 17.86 -6.65
C ARG A 196 35.33 18.21 -6.31
N ASP A 197 35.89 17.60 -5.27
CA ASP A 197 37.17 18.04 -4.68
C ASP A 197 38.41 17.38 -5.28
N ASN A 198 38.31 16.46 -6.23
CA ASN A 198 39.42 15.62 -6.71
C ASN A 198 40.24 14.99 -5.55
N SER A 199 39.71 15.02 -4.33
CA SER A 199 40.30 14.43 -3.15
C SER A 199 40.06 12.93 -3.13
N GLU A 200 41.00 12.17 -2.61
CA GLU A 200 40.83 10.73 -2.44
C GLU A 200 39.49 10.41 -1.77
N TYR A 201 38.60 9.75 -2.51
CA TYR A 201 37.33 9.23 -2.01
C TYR A 201 37.58 8.34 -0.79
N LYS A 202 37.52 8.89 0.42
CA LYS A 202 37.68 8.11 1.66
C LYS A 202 36.54 8.41 2.60
N LEU A 203 35.71 7.43 2.86
CA LEU A 203 34.63 7.52 3.83
C LEU A 203 35.14 7.92 5.22
N TRP A 204 36.35 7.51 5.56
CA TRP A 204 37.01 7.91 6.80
C TRP A 204 37.21 9.44 6.87
N ASN A 205 37.71 10.06 5.81
CA ASN A 205 37.91 11.51 5.74
C ASN A 205 36.59 12.27 5.91
N TYR A 206 35.54 11.78 5.26
CA TYR A 206 34.20 12.37 5.36
C TYR A 206 33.67 12.31 6.79
N ILE A 207 33.78 11.16 7.46
CA ILE A 207 33.39 10.99 8.88
C ILE A 207 34.22 11.93 9.76
N HIS A 208 35.53 12.02 9.55
CA HIS A 208 36.37 12.90 10.36
C HIS A 208 35.99 14.37 10.19
N GLN A 209 35.70 14.83 8.97
CA GLN A 209 35.19 16.17 8.71
C GLN A 209 33.86 16.46 9.41
N GLU A 210 32.99 15.47 9.51
CA GLU A 210 31.75 15.54 10.28
C GLU A 210 32.04 15.76 11.77
N PHE A 211 33.11 15.18 12.32
CA PHE A 211 33.56 15.41 13.70
C PHE A 211 34.20 16.79 13.87
N VAL A 212 35.05 17.18 12.93
CA VAL A 212 35.69 18.52 12.92
C VAL A 212 34.66 19.63 12.91
N SER A 213 33.60 19.50 12.13
CA SER A 213 32.48 20.46 12.05
C SER A 213 31.74 20.63 13.41
N CYS A 214 31.89 19.66 14.33
CA CYS A 214 31.36 19.71 15.69
C CYS A 214 32.41 20.11 16.75
N GLY A 215 33.59 20.57 16.31
CA GLY A 215 34.69 21.00 17.22
C GLY A 215 35.63 19.88 17.66
N ILE A 216 35.56 18.69 17.02
CA ILE A 216 36.43 17.54 17.36
C ILE A 216 37.50 17.43 16.28
N SER A 217 38.54 18.23 16.38
CA SER A 217 39.63 18.26 15.38
C SER A 217 40.70 17.19 15.59
N ASN A 218 40.74 16.56 16.77
CA ASN A 218 41.73 15.52 17.07
C ASN A 218 41.39 14.21 16.37
N GLN A 219 42.15 13.88 15.35
CA GLN A 219 42.01 12.68 14.52
C GLN A 219 42.07 11.39 15.37
N SER A 220 42.91 11.35 16.40
CA SER A 220 43.06 10.17 17.28
C SER A 220 41.76 9.81 18.01
N ILE A 221 40.89 10.81 18.32
CA ILE A 221 39.57 10.52 18.92
C ILE A 221 38.67 9.79 17.93
N THR A 222 38.62 10.25 16.66
CA THR A 222 37.86 9.59 15.63
C THR A 222 38.34 8.16 15.38
N GLU A 223 39.67 7.96 15.25
CA GLU A 223 40.27 6.64 15.08
C GLU A 223 39.94 5.71 16.26
N LYS A 224 40.17 6.14 17.47
CA LYS A 224 39.89 5.31 18.65
C LYS A 224 38.42 4.93 18.80
N ILE A 225 37.48 5.84 18.54
CA ILE A 225 36.03 5.50 18.54
C ILE A 225 35.72 4.39 17.52
N LEU A 226 36.30 4.49 16.32
CA LEU A 226 36.10 3.50 15.27
C LEU A 226 36.80 2.16 15.56
N ASP A 227 38.05 2.19 16.05
CA ASP A 227 38.85 0.99 16.34
C ASP A 227 38.26 0.17 17.50
N TYR A 228 37.69 0.84 18.49
CA TYR A 228 37.06 0.19 19.63
C TYR A 228 35.57 -0.14 19.41
N GLY A 229 35.05 0.10 18.19
CA GLY A 229 33.70 -0.29 17.83
C GLY A 229 32.61 0.49 18.54
N LYS A 230 32.82 1.78 18.78
CA LYS A 230 31.91 2.65 19.51
C LYS A 230 31.12 3.60 18.58
N ALA A 231 31.10 3.33 17.29
CA ALA A 231 30.30 4.08 16.33
C ALA A 231 29.08 3.28 15.86
N LEU A 232 27.93 3.96 15.83
CA LEU A 232 26.74 3.53 15.12
C LEU A 232 26.70 4.24 13.76
N ILE A 233 27.05 3.52 12.71
CA ILE A 233 27.24 4.06 11.35
C ILE A 233 26.00 3.82 10.54
N LEU A 234 25.30 4.88 10.22
CA LEU A 234 24.01 4.90 9.53
C LEU A 234 24.19 5.51 8.13
N LEU A 235 24.16 4.67 7.10
CA LEU A 235 24.41 5.03 5.71
C LEU A 235 23.08 5.00 4.94
N ASP A 236 22.52 6.17 4.66
CA ASP A 236 21.20 6.29 4.04
C ASP A 236 21.30 6.44 2.54
N GLY A 237 20.51 5.63 1.81
CA GLY A 237 20.21 5.81 0.40
C GLY A 237 21.34 5.38 -0.56
N LEU A 238 21.77 4.12 -0.50
CA LEU A 238 22.76 3.59 -1.47
C LEU A 238 22.26 3.67 -2.92
N ASP A 239 20.96 3.50 -3.13
CA ASP A 239 20.30 3.64 -4.43
C ASP A 239 20.21 5.09 -4.96
N GLU A 240 20.50 6.07 -4.13
CA GLU A 240 20.48 7.49 -4.50
C GLU A 240 21.83 7.99 -5.07
N VAL A 241 22.86 7.15 -5.00
CA VAL A 241 24.17 7.40 -5.58
C VAL A 241 24.11 7.22 -7.10
N THR A 242 24.75 8.13 -7.87
CA THR A 242 24.76 8.03 -9.34
C THR A 242 25.50 6.77 -9.79
N GLU A 243 25.16 6.22 -10.97
CA GLU A 243 25.87 5.04 -11.52
C GLU A 243 27.37 5.25 -11.65
N LYS A 244 27.76 6.50 -12.01
CA LYS A 244 29.17 6.89 -12.17
C LYS A 244 29.98 6.70 -10.87
N ASP A 245 29.37 7.03 -9.73
CA ASP A 245 30.05 7.03 -8.44
C ASP A 245 29.74 5.76 -7.62
N GLY A 246 28.76 4.96 -8.05
CA GLY A 246 28.23 3.81 -7.31
C GLY A 246 29.27 2.77 -6.95
N ASP A 247 30.09 2.35 -7.91
CA ASP A 247 31.12 1.32 -7.68
C ASP A 247 32.19 1.79 -6.70
N GLU A 248 32.56 3.09 -6.74
CA GLU A 248 33.52 3.65 -5.81
C GLU A 248 32.93 3.73 -4.40
N VAL A 249 31.72 4.22 -4.25
CA VAL A 249 31.03 4.31 -2.96
C VAL A 249 30.92 2.91 -2.32
N ILE A 250 30.50 1.90 -3.10
CA ILE A 250 30.42 0.50 -2.64
C ILE A 250 31.79 0.01 -2.15
N ARG A 251 32.84 0.28 -2.92
CA ARG A 251 34.21 -0.11 -2.57
C ARG A 251 34.67 0.57 -1.27
N GLN A 252 34.38 1.84 -1.09
CA GLN A 252 34.70 2.58 0.13
C GLN A 252 33.97 2.06 1.35
N ILE A 253 32.67 1.79 1.24
CA ILE A 253 31.86 1.20 2.31
C ILE A 253 32.43 -0.16 2.71
N ARG A 254 32.70 -1.04 1.72
CA ARG A 254 33.25 -2.36 1.98
C ARG A 254 34.57 -2.26 2.75
N ARG A 255 35.58 -1.53 2.23
CA ARG A 255 36.89 -1.37 2.87
C ARG A 255 36.78 -0.77 4.27
N PHE A 256 35.86 0.16 4.45
CA PHE A 256 35.62 0.80 5.74
C PHE A 256 35.00 -0.18 6.75
N ALA A 257 34.00 -0.95 6.34
CA ALA A 257 33.35 -1.95 7.17
C ALA A 257 34.24 -3.16 7.50
N GLU A 258 35.17 -3.52 6.60
CA GLU A 258 36.20 -4.53 6.83
C GLU A 258 37.22 -4.02 7.87
N LYS A 259 37.73 -2.79 7.71
CA LYS A 259 38.71 -2.21 8.63
C LYS A 259 38.13 -2.00 10.03
N TYR A 260 36.95 -1.44 10.13
CA TYR A 260 36.32 -1.07 11.39
C TYR A 260 35.16 -2.02 11.78
N PHE A 261 35.37 -3.31 11.61
CA PHE A 261 34.37 -4.38 11.72
C PHE A 261 33.68 -4.50 13.07
N LYS A 262 34.22 -3.88 14.13
CA LYS A 262 33.65 -3.91 15.48
C LYS A 262 32.42 -3.00 15.63
N ASN A 263 32.26 -2.03 14.75
CA ASN A 263 31.17 -1.04 14.80
C ASN A 263 29.83 -1.62 14.32
N GLN A 264 28.77 -0.93 14.71
CA GLN A 264 27.42 -1.18 14.21
C GLN A 264 27.22 -0.46 12.87
N PHE A 265 26.75 -1.17 11.83
CA PHE A 265 26.49 -0.62 10.52
C PHE A 265 25.06 -0.87 10.10
N ILE A 266 24.38 0.15 9.60
CA ILE A 266 23.07 0.01 8.95
C ILE A 266 23.11 0.80 7.66
N ILE A 267 22.83 0.11 6.55
CA ILE A 267 22.77 0.71 5.20
C ILE A 267 21.35 0.60 4.70
N THR A 268 20.81 1.64 4.06
CA THR A 268 19.51 1.54 3.39
C THR A 268 19.67 1.52 1.88
N CYS A 269 18.85 0.71 1.21
CA CYS A 269 18.79 0.63 -0.24
C CYS A 269 17.37 0.25 -0.69
N ARG A 270 16.96 0.63 -1.90
CA ARG A 270 15.77 0.06 -2.52
C ARG A 270 16.05 -1.36 -3.00
N ILE A 271 15.10 -2.28 -2.84
CA ILE A 271 15.26 -3.70 -3.20
C ILE A 271 15.74 -3.84 -4.66
N ALA A 272 15.03 -3.21 -5.59
CA ALA A 272 15.29 -3.31 -7.02
C ALA A 272 16.59 -2.60 -7.46
N ALA A 273 17.17 -1.77 -6.62
CA ALA A 273 18.40 -1.03 -6.91
C ALA A 273 19.64 -1.67 -6.25
N GLN A 274 19.48 -2.79 -5.57
CA GLN A 274 20.59 -3.50 -4.93
C GLN A 274 21.48 -4.19 -5.99
N LYS A 275 22.53 -3.48 -6.43
CA LYS A 275 23.51 -4.01 -7.40
C LYS A 275 24.62 -4.84 -6.75
N TYR A 276 24.82 -4.72 -5.42
CA TYR A 276 25.91 -5.35 -4.69
C TYR A 276 25.47 -5.94 -3.37
N LYS A 277 25.87 -7.18 -3.10
CA LYS A 277 25.69 -7.84 -1.81
C LYS A 277 26.99 -7.79 -1.02
N PHE A 278 26.93 -7.12 0.13
CA PHE A 278 28.04 -7.12 1.08
C PHE A 278 28.05 -8.44 1.84
N GLN A 279 29.11 -9.23 1.70
CA GLN A 279 29.17 -10.59 2.27
C GLN A 279 28.99 -10.66 3.79
N GLU A 280 29.34 -9.58 4.48
CA GLU A 280 29.27 -9.51 5.95
C GLU A 280 28.00 -8.83 6.47
N PHE A 281 27.08 -8.41 5.60
CA PHE A 281 25.84 -7.77 5.97
C PHE A 281 24.68 -8.75 5.86
N THR A 282 23.78 -8.69 6.83
CA THR A 282 22.49 -9.37 6.77
C THR A 282 21.52 -8.49 6.01
N ASP A 283 21.02 -9.00 4.89
CA ASP A 283 19.99 -8.34 4.11
C ASP A 283 18.64 -8.58 4.78
N VAL A 284 17.86 -7.51 5.00
CA VAL A 284 16.52 -7.57 5.59
C VAL A 284 15.58 -6.63 4.83
N GLU A 285 14.29 -6.93 4.81
CA GLU A 285 13.28 -6.12 4.11
C GLU A 285 12.37 -5.39 5.11
N VAL A 286 12.08 -4.10 4.88
CA VAL A 286 11.04 -3.36 5.60
C VAL A 286 9.68 -3.84 5.14
N ALA A 287 8.91 -4.42 6.05
CA ALA A 287 7.57 -4.90 5.79
C ALA A 287 6.57 -3.77 5.51
N ASP A 288 5.57 -4.06 4.69
CA ASP A 288 4.42 -3.19 4.57
C ASP A 288 3.67 -3.07 5.91
N PHE A 289 3.03 -1.94 6.18
CA PHE A 289 2.26 -1.73 7.41
C PHE A 289 1.11 -2.74 7.50
N ASN A 290 0.90 -3.25 8.69
CA ASN A 290 -0.29 -4.00 9.05
C ASN A 290 -1.34 -3.08 9.70
N GLN A 291 -2.51 -3.63 9.98
CA GLN A 291 -3.62 -2.89 10.58
C GLN A 291 -3.24 -2.27 11.94
N GLU A 292 -2.40 -2.95 12.73
CA GLU A 292 -1.95 -2.49 14.04
C GLU A 292 -1.05 -1.24 13.96
N GLN A 293 -0.36 -1.03 12.84
CA GLN A 293 0.51 0.12 12.61
C GLN A 293 -0.26 1.32 12.03
N VAL A 294 -1.35 1.09 11.30
CA VAL A 294 -2.15 2.16 10.69
C VAL A 294 -2.79 3.07 11.75
N GLU A 295 -3.32 2.48 12.82
CA GLU A 295 -3.98 3.25 13.88
C GLU A 295 -3.01 4.16 14.64
N PRO A 296 -1.86 3.70 15.18
CA PRO A 296 -0.88 4.57 15.83
C PRO A 296 -0.34 5.66 14.88
N PHE A 297 -0.07 5.32 13.62
CA PHE A 297 0.37 6.30 12.63
C PHE A 297 -0.67 7.40 12.42
N ALA A 298 -1.93 7.03 12.19
CA ALA A 298 -3.00 8.01 11.99
C ALA A 298 -3.19 8.92 13.21
N LYS A 299 -3.18 8.37 14.43
CA LYS A 299 -3.25 9.16 15.67
C LYS A 299 -2.12 10.16 15.77
N LYS A 300 -0.88 9.73 15.59
CA LYS A 300 0.31 10.59 15.61
C LYS A 300 0.24 11.66 14.53
N TRP A 301 -0.18 11.27 13.31
CA TRP A 301 -0.28 12.18 12.18
C TRP A 301 -1.31 13.30 12.43
N PHE A 302 -2.54 12.95 12.84
CA PHE A 302 -3.59 13.95 13.08
C PHE A 302 -3.29 14.83 14.29
N VAL A 303 -2.61 14.32 15.31
CA VAL A 303 -2.12 15.15 16.43
C VAL A 303 -1.07 16.16 15.95
N ALA A 304 -0.10 15.72 15.15
CA ALA A 304 0.95 16.59 14.63
C ALA A 304 0.38 17.73 13.76
N VAL A 305 -0.55 17.44 12.84
CA VAL A 305 -1.16 18.48 11.98
C VAL A 305 -2.15 19.37 12.72
N SER A 306 -2.68 18.93 13.87
CA SER A 306 -3.52 19.72 14.77
C SER A 306 -2.71 20.61 15.73
N ARG A 307 -1.46 20.96 15.36
CA ARG A 307 -0.53 21.76 16.18
C ARG A 307 -0.28 21.13 17.56
N ASN A 308 -0.14 19.81 17.60
CA ASN A 308 0.01 18.99 18.81
C ASN A 308 -1.17 19.11 19.80
N ASN A 309 -2.34 19.51 19.34
CA ASN A 309 -3.56 19.44 20.14
C ASN A 309 -4.07 18.00 20.16
N ARG A 310 -3.64 17.24 21.15
CA ARG A 310 -3.89 15.81 21.26
C ARG A 310 -5.37 15.43 21.24
N PRO A 311 -6.28 16.05 22.05
CA PRO A 311 -7.70 15.71 22.01
C PRO A 311 -8.34 15.90 20.64
N VAL A 312 -8.01 16.99 19.95
CA VAL A 312 -8.52 17.28 18.61
C VAL A 312 -7.97 16.30 17.59
N GLY A 313 -6.66 16.05 17.62
CA GLY A 313 -6.02 15.12 16.69
C GLY A 313 -6.52 13.69 16.84
N GLU A 314 -6.66 13.19 18.08
CA GLU A 314 -7.18 11.84 18.35
C GLU A 314 -8.65 11.70 17.92
N ALA A 315 -9.49 12.71 18.12
CA ALA A 315 -10.89 12.69 17.65
C ALA A 315 -10.98 12.58 16.12
N ILE A 316 -10.10 13.29 15.39
CA ILE A 316 -10.05 13.21 13.93
C ILE A 316 -9.53 11.84 13.48
N ALA A 317 -8.49 11.33 14.14
CA ALA A 317 -7.95 10.01 13.86
C ALA A 317 -9.02 8.93 14.02
N GLN A 318 -9.84 9.01 15.06
CA GLN A 318 -10.93 8.08 15.29
C GLN A 318 -11.94 8.10 14.15
N GLN A 319 -12.37 9.29 13.70
CA GLN A 319 -13.27 9.44 12.56
C GLN A 319 -12.67 8.87 11.28
N PHE A 320 -11.37 9.11 11.03
CA PHE A 320 -10.64 8.57 9.90
C PHE A 320 -10.66 7.03 9.91
N LEU A 321 -10.32 6.42 11.05
CA LEU A 321 -10.25 4.98 11.20
C LEU A 321 -11.63 4.30 11.06
N GLU A 322 -12.68 4.92 11.60
CA GLU A 322 -14.04 4.43 11.43
C GLU A 322 -14.46 4.45 9.97
N LYS A 323 -14.22 5.55 9.27
CA LYS A 323 -14.53 5.65 7.84
C LYS A 323 -13.65 4.75 6.98
N LEU A 324 -12.37 4.55 7.33
CA LEU A 324 -11.47 3.65 6.61
C LEU A 324 -11.95 2.19 6.69
N LYS A 325 -12.62 1.79 7.77
CA LYS A 325 -13.16 0.43 7.96
C LYS A 325 -14.44 0.15 7.17
N LEU A 326 -15.09 1.17 6.61
CA LEU A 326 -16.32 0.97 5.83
C LEU A 326 -16.04 0.14 4.57
N PRO A 327 -16.93 -0.80 4.19
CA PRO A 327 -16.75 -1.65 3.01
C PRO A 327 -16.51 -0.86 1.72
N GLU A 328 -17.18 0.29 1.58
CA GLU A 328 -17.00 1.18 0.42
C GLU A 328 -15.59 1.78 0.31
N ASN A 329 -14.77 1.73 1.35
CA ASN A 329 -13.41 2.28 1.38
C ASN A 329 -12.32 1.19 1.39
N GLN A 330 -12.66 -0.04 1.01
CA GLN A 330 -11.74 -1.17 0.95
C GLN A 330 -10.48 -0.86 0.12
N GLN A 331 -10.63 -0.29 -1.06
CA GLN A 331 -9.50 0.06 -1.93
C GLN A 331 -8.63 1.18 -1.36
N ILE A 332 -9.21 2.09 -0.55
CA ILE A 332 -8.45 3.13 0.16
C ILE A 332 -7.64 2.49 1.29
N ARG A 333 -8.18 1.46 1.95
CA ARG A 333 -7.44 0.69 2.98
C ARG A 333 -6.19 0.04 2.40
N GLU A 334 -6.27 -0.50 1.20
CA GLU A 334 -5.13 -1.12 0.52
C GLU A 334 -3.96 -0.13 0.31
N LEU A 335 -4.24 1.14 0.04
CA LEU A 335 -3.20 2.17 -0.05
C LEU A 335 -2.55 2.45 1.32
N ALA A 336 -3.28 2.24 2.42
CA ALA A 336 -2.81 2.55 3.76
C ALA A 336 -1.69 1.61 4.27
N VAL A 337 -1.34 0.55 3.54
CA VAL A 337 -0.25 -0.37 3.92
C VAL A 337 1.15 0.21 3.67
N THR A 338 1.26 1.28 2.90
CA THR A 338 2.54 1.96 2.66
C THR A 338 2.54 3.32 3.36
N PRO A 339 3.55 3.65 4.19
CA PRO A 339 3.57 4.89 4.96
C PRO A 339 3.34 6.16 4.14
N ILE A 340 3.90 6.25 2.94
CA ILE A 340 3.72 7.43 2.07
C ILE A 340 2.27 7.55 1.56
N LEU A 341 1.63 6.44 1.20
CA LEU A 341 0.25 6.44 0.74
C LEU A 341 -0.73 6.62 1.90
N LEU A 342 -0.41 6.10 3.09
CA LEU A 342 -1.16 6.37 4.31
C LEU A 342 -1.11 7.86 4.67
N ASN A 343 0.06 8.51 4.54
CA ASN A 343 0.18 9.96 4.69
C ASN A 343 -0.76 10.71 3.72
N LEU A 344 -0.81 10.30 2.45
CA LEU A 344 -1.72 10.88 1.46
C LEU A 344 -3.19 10.70 1.86
N THR A 345 -3.58 9.50 2.31
CA THR A 345 -4.97 9.24 2.71
C THR A 345 -5.37 10.10 3.93
N CYS A 346 -4.46 10.27 4.90
CA CYS A 346 -4.65 11.17 6.04
C CYS A 346 -4.79 12.63 5.58
N LEU A 347 -3.95 13.10 4.66
CA LEU A 347 -3.96 14.45 4.11
C LEU A 347 -5.31 14.77 3.41
N VAL A 348 -5.76 13.86 2.55
CA VAL A 348 -7.02 14.01 1.82
C VAL A 348 -8.21 14.03 2.78
N PHE A 349 -8.20 13.15 3.79
CA PHE A 349 -9.25 13.12 4.82
C PHE A 349 -9.25 14.40 5.68
N GLN A 350 -8.06 14.94 6.00
CA GLN A 350 -7.92 16.17 6.77
C GLN A 350 -8.66 17.35 6.14
N ALA A 351 -8.66 17.44 4.81
CA ALA A 351 -9.23 18.56 4.07
C ALA A 351 -10.76 18.68 4.20
N LYS A 352 -11.47 17.56 4.25
CA LYS A 352 -12.96 17.52 4.23
C LYS A 352 -13.60 16.66 5.31
N ARG A 353 -12.83 15.97 6.14
CA ARG A 353 -13.27 14.94 7.11
C ARG A 353 -14.03 13.77 6.47
N GLU A 354 -13.84 13.60 5.18
CA GLU A 354 -14.43 12.55 4.36
C GLU A 354 -13.48 12.12 3.27
N PHE A 355 -13.55 10.85 2.87
CA PHE A 355 -12.88 10.42 1.67
C PHE A 355 -13.62 10.93 0.43
N PRO A 356 -12.92 11.28 -0.64
CA PRO A 356 -13.55 11.82 -1.83
C PRO A 356 -14.50 10.80 -2.45
N SER A 357 -15.70 11.23 -2.79
CA SER A 357 -16.65 10.40 -3.56
C SER A 357 -16.06 9.98 -4.92
N LYS A 358 -15.22 10.85 -5.50
CA LYS A 358 -14.43 10.58 -6.72
C LYS A 358 -13.06 10.00 -6.33
N ARG A 359 -13.01 8.70 -6.05
CA ARG A 359 -11.80 7.98 -5.60
C ARG A 359 -10.64 8.07 -6.58
N PHE A 360 -10.93 8.17 -7.89
CA PHE A 360 -9.90 8.28 -8.91
C PHE A 360 -8.90 9.42 -8.63
N LYS A 361 -9.38 10.56 -8.05
CA LYS A 361 -8.50 11.68 -7.68
C LYS A 361 -7.47 11.31 -6.60
N LEU A 362 -7.85 10.46 -5.66
CA LEU A 362 -6.92 9.96 -4.64
C LEU A 362 -5.84 9.07 -5.27
N TYR A 363 -6.24 8.19 -6.20
CA TYR A 363 -5.31 7.29 -6.89
C TYR A 363 -4.40 8.05 -7.86
N GLU A 364 -4.94 9.04 -8.58
CA GLU A 364 -4.17 9.95 -9.42
C GLU A 364 -3.09 10.67 -8.61
N GLN A 365 -3.45 11.25 -7.46
CA GLN A 365 -2.51 11.90 -6.57
C GLN A 365 -1.47 10.91 -6.00
N GLY A 366 -1.88 9.70 -5.65
CA GLY A 366 -0.97 8.64 -5.20
C GLY A 366 0.04 8.27 -6.27
N LEU A 367 -0.43 8.11 -7.51
CA LEU A 367 0.42 7.82 -8.66
C LEU A 367 1.39 8.99 -8.95
N ASP A 368 0.92 10.23 -8.91
CA ASP A 368 1.76 11.42 -9.11
C ASP A 368 2.84 11.55 -8.03
N ILE A 369 2.52 11.22 -6.78
CA ILE A 369 3.50 11.18 -5.71
C ILE A 369 4.59 10.14 -6.00
N LEU A 370 4.21 8.95 -6.39
CA LEU A 370 5.16 7.87 -6.67
C LEU A 370 5.99 8.14 -7.95
N LEU A 371 5.38 8.74 -8.99
CA LEU A 371 6.04 8.98 -10.27
C LEU A 371 6.94 10.22 -10.28
N VAL A 372 6.60 11.26 -9.51
CA VAL A 372 7.26 12.59 -9.65
C VAL A 372 7.65 13.18 -8.30
N ARG A 373 6.67 13.47 -7.43
CA ARG A 373 6.87 14.35 -6.27
C ARG A 373 7.85 13.80 -5.24
N TRP A 374 7.94 12.49 -5.10
CA TRP A 374 8.77 11.88 -4.08
C TRP A 374 10.27 12.06 -4.33
N ASP A 375 10.71 11.86 -5.58
CA ASP A 375 12.11 12.05 -5.94
C ASP A 375 12.47 13.55 -6.09
N GLU A 376 11.55 14.37 -6.61
CA GLU A 376 11.73 15.83 -6.67
C GLU A 376 11.86 16.47 -5.29
N SER A 377 11.02 16.07 -4.32
CA SER A 377 11.06 16.61 -2.96
C SER A 377 12.40 16.35 -2.26
N ARG A 378 13.13 15.33 -2.68
CA ARG A 378 14.46 14.95 -2.20
C ARG A 378 15.59 15.46 -3.10
N GLY A 379 15.27 16.12 -4.21
CA GLY A 379 16.23 16.58 -5.20
C GLY A 379 16.99 15.45 -5.91
N ILE A 380 16.41 14.25 -6.00
CA ILE A 380 17.05 13.07 -6.61
C ILE A 380 16.92 13.17 -8.13
N LYS A 381 18.05 13.17 -8.84
CA LYS A 381 18.12 13.11 -10.32
C LYS A 381 18.53 11.69 -10.71
N ARG A 382 17.65 10.96 -11.42
CA ARG A 382 17.91 9.58 -11.84
C ARG A 382 18.19 9.43 -13.32
N ASP A 383 18.75 8.29 -13.72
CA ASP A 383 19.41 8.07 -15.02
C ASP A 383 18.53 8.03 -16.29
N GLU A 384 19.21 8.02 -17.45
CA GLU A 384 18.74 8.59 -18.73
C GLU A 384 17.71 7.78 -19.53
N VAL A 385 17.71 6.44 -19.50
CA VAL A 385 16.87 5.65 -20.44
C VAL A 385 15.38 5.80 -20.19
N TYR A 386 14.96 5.90 -18.92
CA TYR A 386 13.56 6.16 -18.56
C TYR A 386 13.23 7.67 -18.51
N ARG A 387 14.24 8.53 -18.56
CA ARG A 387 14.07 10.00 -18.62
C ARG A 387 13.49 10.48 -19.95
N ASP A 388 13.81 9.80 -21.05
CA ASP A 388 13.28 10.17 -22.37
C ASP A 388 11.77 9.91 -22.50
N LEU A 389 11.17 9.16 -21.56
CA LEU A 389 9.73 9.06 -21.41
C LEU A 389 9.19 10.17 -20.50
N HIS A 390 8.62 11.22 -21.10
CA HIS A 390 7.86 12.22 -20.36
C HIS A 390 6.80 11.58 -19.47
N LEU A 391 6.39 12.25 -18.37
CA LEU A 391 5.44 11.74 -17.40
C LEU A 391 4.20 11.09 -18.02
N GLU A 392 3.61 11.74 -19.02
CA GLU A 392 2.42 11.22 -19.71
C GLU A 392 2.70 9.91 -20.45
N ARG A 393 3.90 9.76 -21.05
CA ARG A 393 4.31 8.50 -21.69
C ARG A 393 4.58 7.39 -20.67
N LYS A 394 5.11 7.74 -19.48
CA LYS A 394 5.28 6.79 -18.37
C LYS A 394 3.93 6.28 -17.87
N LYS A 395 2.96 7.19 -17.68
CA LYS A 395 1.60 6.84 -17.32
C LYS A 395 0.95 5.94 -18.39
N ALA A 396 1.08 6.32 -19.66
CA ALA A 396 0.53 5.54 -20.77
C ALA A 396 1.14 4.13 -20.88
N LEU A 397 2.46 3.99 -20.65
CA LEU A 397 3.12 2.69 -20.56
C LEU A 397 2.54 1.83 -19.44
N LEU A 398 2.40 2.40 -18.24
CA LEU A 398 1.83 1.71 -17.09
C LEU A 398 0.37 1.32 -17.32
N CYS A 399 -0.42 2.20 -17.95
CA CYS A 399 -1.79 1.91 -18.37
C CYS A 399 -1.84 0.73 -19.37
N HIS A 400 -0.91 0.69 -20.33
CA HIS A 400 -0.81 -0.39 -21.31
C HIS A 400 -0.53 -1.74 -20.64
N VAL A 401 0.46 -1.81 -19.75
CA VAL A 401 0.79 -3.03 -19.01
C VAL A 401 -0.38 -3.45 -18.11
N ALA A 402 -0.99 -2.50 -17.39
CA ALA A 402 -2.11 -2.77 -16.50
C ALA A 402 -3.32 -3.33 -17.27
N ALA A 403 -3.69 -2.72 -18.38
CA ALA A 403 -4.83 -3.16 -19.18
C ALA A 403 -4.64 -4.58 -19.71
N ILE A 404 -3.48 -4.90 -20.28
CA ILE A 404 -3.21 -6.24 -20.84
C ILE A 404 -3.23 -7.31 -19.73
N THR A 405 -2.57 -7.04 -18.62
CA THR A 405 -2.51 -8.01 -17.52
C THR A 405 -3.88 -8.20 -16.87
N PHE A 406 -4.64 -7.12 -16.69
CA PHE A 406 -5.98 -7.17 -16.11
C PHE A 406 -7.00 -7.86 -17.02
N GLU A 407 -7.00 -7.56 -18.33
CA GLU A 407 -7.86 -8.23 -19.33
C GLU A 407 -7.67 -9.75 -19.35
N ASN A 408 -6.45 -10.22 -19.07
CA ASN A 408 -6.13 -11.64 -18.96
C ASN A 408 -6.32 -12.20 -17.54
N SER A 409 -6.92 -11.45 -16.61
CA SER A 409 -7.10 -11.81 -15.20
C SER A 409 -5.78 -12.22 -14.53
N ARG A 410 -4.68 -11.58 -14.93
CA ARG A 410 -3.35 -11.85 -14.38
C ARG A 410 -2.96 -10.77 -13.38
N TYR A 411 -2.69 -11.22 -12.18
CA TYR A 411 -2.24 -10.37 -11.07
C TYR A 411 -0.76 -10.61 -10.75
N PHE A 412 -0.26 -11.79 -11.07
CA PHE A 412 1.15 -12.18 -11.06
C PHE A 412 1.55 -12.59 -12.47
N PHE A 413 2.71 -12.14 -12.92
CA PHE A 413 3.18 -12.35 -14.28
C PHE A 413 4.70 -12.52 -14.34
N GLU A 414 5.21 -13.29 -15.29
CA GLU A 414 6.63 -13.50 -15.48
C GLU A 414 7.33 -12.21 -15.96
N GLN A 415 8.58 -12.02 -15.58
CA GLN A 415 9.42 -10.92 -16.03
C GLN A 415 9.43 -10.78 -17.54
N THR A 416 9.60 -11.90 -18.25
CA THR A 416 9.64 -11.96 -19.72
C THR A 416 8.35 -11.48 -20.37
N GLU A 417 7.21 -11.70 -19.73
CA GLU A 417 5.91 -11.20 -20.21
C GLU A 417 5.82 -9.68 -20.09
N VAL A 418 6.21 -9.14 -18.94
CA VAL A 418 6.20 -7.68 -18.71
C VAL A 418 7.19 -6.98 -19.65
N GLU A 419 8.39 -7.53 -19.80
CA GLU A 419 9.38 -7.00 -20.74
C GLU A 419 8.83 -6.96 -22.17
N ARG A 420 8.08 -7.98 -22.59
CA ARG A 420 7.41 -8.01 -23.88
C ARG A 420 6.37 -6.90 -24.01
N TYR A 421 5.50 -6.70 -23.02
CA TYR A 421 4.48 -5.63 -23.04
C TYR A 421 5.13 -4.24 -23.09
N ILE A 422 6.22 -4.04 -22.34
CA ILE A 422 7.00 -2.80 -22.40
C ILE A 422 7.62 -2.61 -23.79
N ALA A 423 8.24 -3.67 -24.37
CA ALA A 423 8.83 -3.62 -25.70
C ALA A 423 7.78 -3.30 -26.78
N ASP A 424 6.58 -3.88 -26.69
CA ASP A 424 5.48 -3.61 -27.61
C ASP A 424 5.04 -2.15 -27.53
N TYR A 425 4.97 -1.57 -26.34
CA TYR A 425 4.70 -0.14 -26.16
C TYR A 425 5.81 0.74 -26.73
N LEU A 426 7.09 0.46 -26.41
CA LEU A 426 8.25 1.22 -26.92
C LEU A 426 8.30 1.21 -28.44
N ARG A 427 7.94 0.09 -29.09
CA ARG A 427 7.86 -0.03 -30.55
C ARG A 427 6.84 0.95 -31.13
N THR A 428 5.78 1.30 -30.43
CA THR A 428 4.78 2.30 -30.88
C THR A 428 5.35 3.71 -30.89
N LEU A 429 6.34 4.00 -30.05
CA LEU A 429 6.98 5.32 -29.91
C LEU A 429 8.11 5.53 -30.93
N HIS A 430 8.85 4.49 -31.27
CA HIS A 430 10.03 4.52 -32.13
C HIS A 430 9.78 3.67 -33.39
N ARG A 431 9.06 4.22 -34.36
CA ARG A 431 8.70 3.50 -35.60
C ARG A 431 9.93 3.04 -36.42
N ASP A 432 11.07 3.70 -36.25
CA ASP A 432 12.30 3.40 -37.00
C ASP A 432 13.25 2.42 -36.29
N GLN A 433 12.99 2.08 -35.02
CA GLN A 433 13.80 1.17 -34.21
C GLN A 433 13.16 -0.22 -34.20
N THR A 434 13.52 -1.05 -35.17
CA THR A 434 12.93 -2.38 -35.37
C THR A 434 13.80 -3.53 -34.85
N ASP A 435 14.99 -3.25 -34.28
CA ASP A 435 15.88 -4.29 -33.77
C ASP A 435 15.31 -4.91 -32.48
N PRO A 436 14.89 -6.20 -32.51
CA PRO A 436 14.32 -6.89 -31.36
C PRO A 436 15.27 -6.95 -30.15
N THR A 437 16.59 -6.97 -30.40
CA THR A 437 17.62 -7.09 -29.35
C THR A 437 17.71 -5.80 -28.54
N ILE A 438 17.69 -4.66 -29.22
CA ILE A 438 17.69 -3.33 -28.58
C ILE A 438 16.42 -3.15 -27.78
N LEU A 439 15.25 -3.44 -28.36
CA LEU A 439 13.95 -3.31 -27.67
C LEU A 439 13.87 -4.20 -26.43
N ARG A 440 14.42 -5.41 -26.48
CA ARG A 440 14.48 -6.30 -25.32
C ARG A 440 15.36 -5.73 -24.21
N ARG A 441 16.54 -5.23 -24.54
CA ARG A 441 17.43 -4.59 -23.58
C ARG A 441 16.78 -3.35 -22.95
N ASP A 442 16.19 -2.49 -23.76
CA ASP A 442 15.55 -1.26 -23.30
C ASP A 442 14.33 -1.58 -22.40
N SER A 443 13.54 -2.60 -22.73
CA SER A 443 12.42 -3.03 -21.90
C SER A 443 12.87 -3.55 -20.54
N GLN A 444 13.99 -4.26 -20.44
CA GLN A 444 14.57 -4.70 -19.18
C GLN A 444 15.00 -3.52 -18.31
N VAL A 445 15.69 -2.55 -18.91
CA VAL A 445 16.12 -1.34 -18.21
C VAL A 445 14.91 -0.52 -17.72
N VAL A 446 13.89 -0.39 -18.57
CA VAL A 446 12.65 0.31 -18.19
C VAL A 446 11.93 -0.40 -17.06
N LEU A 447 11.77 -1.73 -17.10
CA LEU A 447 11.14 -2.50 -16.02
C LEU A 447 11.86 -2.30 -14.69
N LYS A 448 13.18 -2.48 -14.67
CA LYS A 448 14.00 -2.28 -13.47
C LYS A 448 13.94 -0.82 -12.97
N SER A 449 13.86 0.15 -13.88
CA SER A 449 13.66 1.56 -13.51
C SER A 449 12.29 1.81 -12.87
N ILE A 450 11.21 1.23 -13.39
CA ILE A 450 9.86 1.35 -12.81
C ILE A 450 9.87 0.77 -11.39
N GLU A 451 10.46 -0.40 -11.21
CA GLU A 451 10.57 -1.06 -9.92
C GLU A 451 11.41 -0.23 -8.93
N ALA A 452 12.62 0.14 -9.33
CA ALA A 452 13.56 0.85 -8.46
C ALA A 452 13.12 2.27 -8.11
N GLN A 453 12.54 3.01 -9.08
CA GLN A 453 12.20 4.42 -8.89
C GLN A 453 10.81 4.62 -8.30
N HIS A 454 9.82 3.88 -8.77
CA HIS A 454 8.43 4.14 -8.45
C HIS A 454 7.80 3.04 -7.56
N GLY A 455 8.32 1.81 -7.60
CA GLY A 455 7.76 0.68 -6.86
C GLY A 455 6.30 0.39 -7.24
N LEU A 456 5.91 0.68 -8.48
CA LEU A 456 4.57 0.39 -9.01
C LEU A 456 4.46 -1.03 -9.55
N LEU A 457 5.52 -1.51 -10.21
CA LEU A 457 5.75 -2.91 -10.52
C LEU A 457 6.83 -3.45 -9.57
N ILE A 458 6.62 -4.58 -8.95
CA ILE A 458 7.48 -5.13 -7.90
C ILE A 458 7.72 -6.62 -8.17
N GLU A 459 8.97 -7.04 -8.07
CA GLU A 459 9.34 -8.45 -8.07
C GLU A 459 8.91 -9.09 -6.74
N ARG A 460 7.98 -10.06 -6.80
CA ARG A 460 7.39 -10.75 -5.63
C ARG A 460 8.07 -12.07 -5.32
N SER A 461 8.61 -12.68 -6.31
CA SER A 461 9.45 -13.88 -6.30
C SER A 461 10.41 -13.72 -7.46
N ARG A 462 11.46 -14.53 -7.51
CA ARG A 462 12.45 -14.43 -8.58
C ARG A 462 11.79 -14.51 -9.95
N GLU A 463 11.96 -13.46 -10.76
CA GLU A 463 11.40 -13.30 -12.11
C GLU A 463 9.85 -13.25 -12.18
N VAL A 464 9.16 -13.11 -11.02
CA VAL A 464 7.70 -12.96 -10.97
C VAL A 464 7.33 -11.59 -10.42
N TYR A 465 6.59 -10.83 -11.20
CA TYR A 465 6.18 -9.46 -10.92
C TYR A 465 4.69 -9.35 -10.60
N SER A 466 4.31 -8.28 -9.92
CA SER A 466 2.94 -7.79 -9.82
C SER A 466 2.92 -6.27 -9.72
N PHE A 467 1.75 -5.65 -9.86
CA PHE A 467 1.58 -4.29 -9.36
C PHE A 467 1.75 -4.26 -7.84
N SER A 468 2.25 -3.15 -7.29
CA SER A 468 2.45 -2.99 -5.85
C SER A 468 1.14 -3.11 -5.06
N HIS A 469 0.08 -2.58 -5.63
CA HIS A 469 -1.28 -2.64 -5.11
C HIS A 469 -2.24 -2.96 -6.25
N LEU A 470 -3.22 -3.83 -6.00
CA LEU A 470 -4.26 -4.17 -6.97
C LEU A 470 -5.05 -2.91 -7.38
N THR A 471 -5.28 -2.01 -6.45
CA THR A 471 -5.92 -0.71 -6.69
C THR A 471 -5.22 0.12 -7.78
N PHE A 472 -3.88 0.10 -7.88
CA PHE A 472 -3.17 0.79 -8.96
C PHE A 472 -3.35 0.09 -10.31
N GLN A 473 -3.36 -1.24 -10.33
CA GLN A 473 -3.66 -1.98 -11.56
C GLN A 473 -5.08 -1.67 -12.05
N GLU A 474 -6.07 -1.68 -11.16
CA GLU A 474 -7.46 -1.31 -11.46
C GLU A 474 -7.57 0.13 -11.97
N TYR A 475 -6.92 1.08 -11.29
CA TYR A 475 -6.92 2.49 -11.69
C TYR A 475 -6.27 2.73 -13.06
N LEU A 476 -5.09 2.18 -13.31
CA LEU A 476 -4.38 2.31 -14.57
C LEU A 476 -5.12 1.63 -15.72
N THR A 477 -5.79 0.50 -15.45
CA THR A 477 -6.70 -0.16 -16.40
C THR A 477 -7.89 0.74 -16.72
N ALA A 478 -8.47 1.41 -15.71
CA ALA A 478 -9.56 2.37 -15.93
C ALA A 478 -9.12 3.56 -16.79
N GLN A 479 -7.90 4.08 -16.58
CA GLN A 479 -7.33 5.13 -17.43
C GLN A 479 -7.10 4.67 -18.87
N ALA A 480 -6.59 3.45 -19.07
CA ALA A 480 -6.46 2.86 -20.41
C ALA A 480 -7.83 2.76 -21.10
N PHE A 481 -8.84 2.31 -20.37
CA PHE A 481 -10.21 2.19 -20.83
C PHE A 481 -10.77 3.54 -21.28
N ILE A 482 -10.62 4.61 -20.50
CA ILE A 482 -11.06 5.97 -20.86
C ILE A 482 -10.39 6.47 -22.14
N ASN A 483 -9.08 6.26 -22.28
CA ASN A 483 -8.33 6.67 -23.47
C ASN A 483 -8.79 5.93 -24.74
N ILE A 484 -9.23 4.68 -24.59
CA ILE A 484 -9.80 3.87 -25.69
C ILE A 484 -11.20 4.36 -26.05
N PHE A 485 -12.00 4.79 -25.08
CA PHE A 485 -13.30 5.42 -25.36
C PHE A 485 -13.21 6.63 -26.28
N ALA A 486 -12.15 7.40 -26.13
CA ALA A 486 -11.90 8.56 -26.98
C ALA A 486 -11.54 8.18 -28.44
N SER A 487 -11.12 6.94 -28.71
CA SER A 487 -10.54 6.52 -29.98
C SER A 487 -11.14 5.29 -30.66
N GLN A 488 -11.89 4.42 -29.95
CA GLN A 488 -12.40 3.14 -30.48
C GLN A 488 -13.79 2.75 -29.93
N PRO A 489 -14.56 1.88 -30.68
CA PRO A 489 -15.85 1.40 -30.20
C PRO A 489 -15.77 0.59 -28.91
N LEU A 490 -16.68 0.85 -28.02
CA LEU A 490 -16.83 0.23 -26.68
C LEU A 490 -16.99 -1.30 -26.70
N GLU A 491 -17.20 -1.90 -27.85
CA GLU A 491 -17.61 -3.30 -28.02
C GLU A 491 -16.64 -4.30 -27.38
N LYS A 492 -15.35 -3.96 -27.32
CA LYS A 492 -14.33 -4.82 -26.72
C LYS A 492 -14.55 -5.01 -25.21
N TYR A 493 -15.02 -3.97 -24.52
CA TYR A 493 -15.12 -3.95 -23.04
C TYR A 493 -16.52 -4.25 -22.50
N VAL A 494 -17.56 -4.12 -23.34
CA VAL A 494 -18.94 -4.46 -22.95
C VAL A 494 -19.06 -5.93 -22.52
N ARG A 495 -18.22 -6.81 -23.06
CA ARG A 495 -18.17 -8.22 -22.64
C ARG A 495 -17.79 -8.37 -21.17
N ASN A 496 -16.98 -7.45 -20.64
CA ASN A 496 -16.47 -7.50 -19.29
C ASN A 496 -17.40 -6.81 -18.27
N LEU A 497 -18.50 -6.18 -18.71
CA LEU A 497 -19.47 -5.51 -17.83
C LEU A 497 -20.05 -6.42 -16.74
N THR A 498 -20.04 -7.70 -16.99
CA THR A 498 -20.63 -8.72 -16.12
C THR A 498 -19.60 -9.41 -15.25
N GLU A 499 -18.32 -9.11 -15.45
CA GLU A 499 -17.24 -9.66 -14.68
C GLU A 499 -17.05 -8.90 -13.36
N LYS A 500 -17.11 -9.62 -12.24
CA LYS A 500 -17.06 -9.02 -10.92
C LYS A 500 -15.77 -8.22 -10.66
N ASN A 501 -14.64 -8.72 -11.16
CA ASN A 501 -13.32 -8.08 -11.05
C ASN A 501 -13.25 -6.75 -11.84
N TRP A 502 -14.03 -6.57 -12.94
CA TRP A 502 -14.08 -5.35 -13.71
C TRP A 502 -14.90 -4.23 -13.07
N ARG A 503 -15.70 -4.56 -12.06
CA ARG A 503 -16.61 -3.59 -11.43
C ARG A 503 -15.88 -2.33 -10.93
N GLU A 504 -14.76 -2.48 -10.23
CA GLU A 504 -14.01 -1.33 -9.72
C GLU A 504 -13.37 -0.52 -10.85
N VAL A 505 -12.84 -1.16 -11.88
CA VAL A 505 -12.31 -0.50 -13.09
C VAL A 505 -13.37 0.41 -13.71
N PHE A 506 -14.59 -0.10 -13.90
CA PHE A 506 -15.68 0.69 -14.45
C PHE A 506 -16.11 1.84 -13.54
N LEU A 507 -16.18 1.62 -12.22
CA LEU A 507 -16.53 2.65 -11.27
C LEU A 507 -15.50 3.81 -11.23
N LEU A 508 -14.21 3.50 -11.41
CA LEU A 508 -13.14 4.50 -11.54
C LEU A 508 -13.25 5.29 -12.85
N ALA A 509 -13.61 4.61 -13.92
CA ALA A 509 -13.82 5.25 -15.23
C ALA A 509 -15.06 6.14 -15.26
N ALA A 510 -16.10 5.78 -14.52
CA ALA A 510 -17.45 6.40 -14.57
C ALA A 510 -17.46 7.93 -14.51
N SER A 511 -16.59 8.51 -13.68
CA SER A 511 -16.57 9.97 -13.48
C SER A 511 -15.97 10.77 -14.65
N GLN A 512 -15.46 10.08 -15.67
CA GLN A 512 -14.78 10.65 -16.83
C GLN A 512 -15.45 10.21 -18.16
N ILE A 513 -16.51 9.40 -18.07
CA ILE A 513 -17.26 8.88 -19.22
C ILE A 513 -18.33 9.89 -19.63
N GLU A 514 -18.49 10.11 -20.93
CA GLU A 514 -19.49 10.99 -21.52
C GLU A 514 -20.86 10.31 -21.64
N ASP A 515 -21.93 11.13 -21.78
CA ASP A 515 -23.32 10.71 -21.92
C ASP A 515 -23.55 9.63 -23.00
N ALA A 516 -22.93 9.81 -24.18
CA ALA A 516 -23.04 8.88 -25.30
C ALA A 516 -22.55 7.46 -24.96
N HIS A 517 -21.52 7.36 -24.13
CA HIS A 517 -20.96 6.09 -23.76
C HIS A 517 -21.88 5.32 -22.78
N LEU A 518 -22.54 6.05 -21.85
CA LEU A 518 -23.51 5.42 -20.93
C LEU A 518 -24.76 4.93 -21.65
N LEU A 519 -25.25 5.70 -22.63
CA LEU A 519 -26.35 5.25 -23.49
C LEU A 519 -25.98 4.00 -24.29
N LEU A 520 -24.76 3.94 -24.83
CA LEU A 520 -24.27 2.76 -25.55
C LEU A 520 -24.13 1.56 -24.59
N MET A 521 -23.63 1.76 -23.36
CA MET A 521 -23.60 0.71 -22.33
C MET A 521 -25.01 0.18 -22.05
N LYS A 522 -25.97 1.10 -21.81
CA LYS A 522 -27.38 0.72 -21.59
C LYS A 522 -27.93 -0.12 -22.76
N GLN A 523 -27.71 0.31 -24.01
CA GLN A 523 -28.14 -0.41 -25.18
C GLN A 523 -27.55 -1.83 -25.25
N LYS A 524 -26.27 -2.00 -24.94
CA LYS A 524 -25.62 -3.32 -24.94
C LYS A 524 -26.10 -4.19 -23.76
N ILE A 525 -26.36 -3.62 -22.60
CA ILE A 525 -26.96 -4.32 -21.46
C ILE A 525 -28.37 -4.83 -21.84
N ASP A 526 -29.17 -3.99 -22.48
CA ASP A 526 -30.51 -4.39 -22.94
C ASP A 526 -30.44 -5.51 -23.99
N ALA A 527 -29.44 -5.48 -24.87
CA ALA A 527 -29.21 -6.54 -25.85
C ALA A 527 -28.90 -7.91 -25.19
N LEU A 528 -28.30 -7.95 -23.98
CA LEU A 528 -28.13 -9.23 -23.26
C LEU A 528 -29.46 -9.90 -22.91
N ALA A 529 -30.50 -9.12 -22.66
CA ALA A 529 -31.84 -9.62 -22.37
C ALA A 529 -32.62 -10.02 -23.63
N ALA A 530 -32.21 -9.57 -24.82
CA ALA A 530 -32.94 -9.77 -26.07
C ALA A 530 -33.10 -11.24 -26.44
N SER A 531 -32.06 -12.04 -26.25
CA SER A 531 -32.04 -13.46 -26.61
C SER A 531 -32.75 -14.37 -25.60
N GLU A 532 -33.13 -13.84 -24.43
CA GLU A 532 -33.67 -14.62 -23.31
C GLU A 532 -35.18 -14.47 -23.15
N GLN A 533 -35.96 -15.33 -23.83
CA GLN A 533 -37.42 -15.28 -23.79
C GLN A 533 -37.95 -15.35 -22.34
N LYS A 534 -37.37 -16.17 -21.46
CA LYS A 534 -37.85 -16.35 -20.10
C LYS A 534 -37.61 -15.09 -19.25
N LEU A 535 -36.46 -14.42 -19.46
CA LEU A 535 -36.19 -13.13 -18.83
C LEU A 535 -37.18 -12.07 -19.34
N GLN A 536 -37.46 -12.02 -20.63
CA GLN A 536 -38.47 -11.12 -21.19
C GLN A 536 -39.87 -11.38 -20.60
N HIS A 537 -40.28 -12.65 -20.43
CA HIS A 537 -41.53 -13.01 -19.77
C HIS A 537 -41.54 -12.55 -18.28
N PHE A 538 -40.43 -12.70 -17.55
CA PHE A 538 -40.35 -12.20 -16.18
C PHE A 538 -40.47 -10.67 -16.12
N MET A 539 -39.78 -9.96 -17.00
CA MET A 539 -39.88 -8.51 -17.11
C MET A 539 -41.29 -8.02 -17.41
N ASN A 540 -41.97 -8.69 -18.38
CA ASN A 540 -43.37 -8.39 -18.70
C ASN A 540 -44.29 -8.63 -17.49
N TRP A 541 -44.06 -9.72 -16.74
CA TRP A 541 -44.81 -9.99 -15.52
C TRP A 541 -44.56 -8.88 -14.47
N VAL A 542 -43.31 -8.44 -14.27
CA VAL A 542 -42.95 -7.33 -13.38
C VAL A 542 -43.71 -6.04 -13.76
N ILE A 543 -43.84 -5.73 -15.05
CA ILE A 543 -44.63 -4.57 -15.52
C ILE A 543 -46.09 -4.70 -15.14
N VAL A 544 -46.72 -5.88 -15.32
CA VAL A 544 -48.11 -6.10 -14.93
C VAL A 544 -48.26 -5.87 -13.41
N GLN A 545 -47.34 -6.39 -12.60
CA GLN A 545 -47.34 -6.12 -11.17
C GLN A 545 -47.18 -4.63 -10.85
N GLN A 546 -46.25 -3.97 -11.54
CA GLN A 546 -46.00 -2.54 -11.37
C GLN A 546 -47.27 -1.70 -11.65
N LYS A 547 -48.08 -2.04 -12.67
CA LYS A 547 -49.32 -1.34 -12.95
C LYS A 547 -50.35 -1.43 -11.83
N SER A 548 -50.36 -2.48 -11.05
CA SER A 548 -51.19 -2.62 -9.85
C SER A 548 -50.83 -1.64 -8.72
N PHE A 549 -49.61 -1.09 -8.78
CA PHE A 549 -49.13 -0.10 -7.82
C PHE A 549 -49.30 1.36 -8.28
N ALA A 550 -49.33 1.57 -9.59
CA ALA A 550 -49.37 2.92 -10.19
C ALA A 550 -50.58 3.75 -9.75
N PHE A 551 -51.63 3.15 -9.17
CA PHE A 551 -52.79 3.87 -8.60
C PHE A 551 -52.50 4.58 -7.26
N GLU A 552 -51.37 4.26 -6.57
CA GLU A 552 -51.04 4.80 -5.25
C GLU A 552 -49.87 5.81 -5.28
N PHE A 553 -49.16 5.92 -6.42
CA PHE A 553 -48.02 6.82 -6.57
C PHE A 553 -48.28 7.87 -7.65
N THR A 554 -47.96 9.12 -7.36
CA THR A 554 -47.82 10.17 -8.37
C THR A 554 -46.76 9.72 -9.39
N TYR A 555 -47.07 9.82 -10.69
CA TYR A 555 -46.31 9.30 -11.82
C TYR A 555 -44.82 9.74 -11.84
N ASN A 556 -44.00 9.25 -10.92
CA ASN A 556 -42.55 9.42 -10.96
C ASN A 556 -41.94 8.19 -11.63
N LEU A 557 -41.30 8.39 -12.80
CA LEU A 557 -40.68 7.32 -13.60
C LEU A 557 -39.53 6.62 -12.85
N ALA A 558 -38.82 7.36 -11.98
CA ALA A 558 -37.78 6.80 -11.13
C ALA A 558 -38.36 5.86 -10.06
N ALA A 559 -39.54 6.17 -9.49
CA ALA A 559 -40.23 5.27 -8.57
C ALA A 559 -40.66 3.97 -9.24
N LEU A 560 -41.09 4.02 -10.50
CA LEU A 560 -41.41 2.83 -11.28
C LEU A 560 -40.16 1.96 -11.57
N ALA A 561 -39.01 2.56 -11.82
CA ALA A 561 -37.74 1.86 -11.95
C ALA A 561 -37.33 1.19 -10.64
N ALA A 562 -37.52 1.85 -9.50
CA ALA A 562 -37.25 1.30 -8.18
C ALA A 562 -38.11 0.06 -7.88
N ILE A 563 -39.38 0.08 -8.27
CA ILE A 563 -40.27 -1.08 -8.15
C ILE A 563 -39.78 -2.24 -9.01
N ARG A 564 -39.44 -2.01 -10.28
CA ARG A 564 -38.86 -3.06 -11.15
C ARG A 564 -37.61 -3.65 -10.53
N LYS A 565 -36.68 -2.78 -10.08
CA LYS A 565 -35.46 -3.22 -9.43
C LYS A 565 -35.73 -4.06 -8.18
N PHE A 566 -36.67 -3.68 -7.35
CA PHE A 566 -37.06 -4.44 -6.15
C PHE A 566 -37.52 -5.86 -6.50
N TYR A 567 -38.33 -6.06 -7.55
CA TYR A 567 -38.72 -7.40 -7.97
C TYR A 567 -37.57 -8.27 -8.44
N PHE A 568 -36.59 -7.67 -9.13
CA PHE A 568 -35.37 -8.36 -9.53
C PHE A 568 -34.50 -8.71 -8.31
N ASP A 569 -34.32 -7.77 -7.37
CA ASP A 569 -33.58 -7.97 -6.14
C ASP A 569 -34.14 -9.17 -5.35
N VAL A 570 -35.46 -9.19 -5.14
CA VAL A 570 -36.15 -10.30 -4.44
C VAL A 570 -35.98 -11.61 -5.19
N TYR A 571 -36.11 -11.60 -6.52
CA TYR A 571 -35.94 -12.81 -7.33
C TYR A 571 -34.54 -13.43 -7.14
N PHE A 572 -33.48 -12.63 -7.30
CA PHE A 572 -32.09 -13.13 -7.22
C PHE A 572 -31.70 -13.55 -5.80
N ILE A 573 -32.11 -12.81 -4.76
CA ILE A 573 -31.85 -13.18 -3.36
C ILE A 573 -32.60 -14.46 -2.99
N SER A 574 -33.87 -14.58 -3.35
CA SER A 574 -34.66 -15.78 -3.07
C SER A 574 -34.03 -17.02 -3.71
N LYS A 575 -33.52 -16.90 -4.93
CA LYS A 575 -32.84 -18.01 -5.59
C LYS A 575 -31.54 -18.39 -4.93
N THR A 576 -30.71 -17.44 -4.52
CA THR A 576 -29.46 -17.70 -3.81
C THR A 576 -29.71 -18.39 -2.46
N VAL A 577 -30.72 -17.96 -1.72
CA VAL A 577 -31.11 -18.61 -0.43
C VAL A 577 -31.59 -20.04 -0.67
N LEU A 578 -32.35 -20.28 -1.73
CA LEU A 578 -32.85 -21.63 -2.06
C LEU A 578 -31.74 -22.57 -2.58
N GLU A 579 -30.74 -22.05 -3.27
CA GLU A 579 -29.60 -22.85 -3.75
C GLU A 579 -28.64 -23.24 -2.62
N ASN A 580 -28.46 -22.38 -1.64
CA ASN A 580 -27.58 -22.63 -0.49
C ASN A 580 -28.20 -23.58 0.56
N ASN A 581 -29.53 -23.71 0.58
CA ASN A 581 -30.23 -24.65 1.48
C ASN A 581 -30.53 -25.95 0.74
N ARG A 582 -29.93 -27.06 1.20
CA ARG A 582 -30.16 -28.43 0.64
C ARG A 582 -31.58 -28.92 0.80
N ASP A 583 -32.38 -28.32 1.68
CA ASP A 583 -33.77 -28.66 1.90
C ASP A 583 -34.70 -27.93 0.92
N ARG A 584 -35.11 -28.65 -0.12
CA ARG A 584 -35.96 -28.13 -1.20
C ARG A 584 -37.43 -27.85 -0.80
N ASN A 585 -37.78 -28.11 0.47
CA ASN A 585 -39.14 -27.99 1.02
C ASN A 585 -39.30 -26.84 2.01
N LEU A 586 -38.45 -25.82 1.98
CA LEU A 586 -38.60 -24.65 2.83
C LEU A 586 -39.96 -23.98 2.58
N LEU A 587 -40.74 -23.87 3.66
CA LEU A 587 -42.03 -23.19 3.65
C LEU A 587 -41.82 -21.69 3.42
N ALA A 588 -42.76 -21.02 2.75
CA ALA A 588 -42.73 -19.59 2.41
C ALA A 588 -42.39 -18.67 3.63
N ASN A 589 -42.71 -19.11 4.84
CA ASN A 589 -42.40 -18.44 6.11
C ASN A 589 -40.91 -18.44 6.45
N GLU A 590 -40.17 -19.53 6.13
CA GLU A 590 -38.74 -19.68 6.40
C GLU A 590 -37.93 -18.85 5.41
N ILE A 591 -38.38 -18.83 4.14
CA ILE A 591 -37.80 -17.94 3.12
C ILE A 591 -38.03 -16.47 3.53
N TYR A 592 -39.22 -16.13 4.03
CA TYR A 592 -39.53 -14.79 4.54
C TYR A 592 -38.59 -14.40 5.71
N SER A 593 -38.42 -15.28 6.68
CA SER A 593 -37.55 -15.04 7.85
C SER A 593 -36.09 -14.85 7.46
N SER A 594 -35.61 -15.60 6.46
CA SER A 594 -34.24 -15.48 5.94
C SER A 594 -34.02 -14.21 5.10
N LEU A 595 -35.05 -13.74 4.41
CA LEU A 595 -34.96 -12.57 3.53
C LEU A 595 -35.28 -11.26 4.23
N HIS A 596 -36.00 -11.28 5.35
CA HIS A 596 -36.43 -10.08 6.06
C HIS A 596 -35.28 -9.11 6.44
N PRO A 597 -34.13 -9.57 6.94
CA PRO A 597 -32.97 -8.69 7.20
C PRO A 597 -32.41 -8.06 5.92
N HIS A 598 -32.39 -8.83 4.81
CA HIS A 598 -31.88 -8.37 3.52
C HIS A 598 -32.83 -7.36 2.84
N LEU A 599 -34.14 -7.51 3.03
CA LEU A 599 -35.14 -6.57 2.52
C LEU A 599 -34.98 -5.16 3.11
N HIS A 600 -34.72 -5.05 4.42
CA HIS A 600 -34.44 -3.78 5.05
C HIS A 600 -33.22 -3.08 4.45
N LYS A 601 -32.16 -3.87 4.18
CA LYS A 601 -30.94 -3.39 3.53
C LYS A 601 -31.22 -2.96 2.08
N LEU A 602 -31.98 -3.76 1.33
CA LEU A 602 -32.33 -3.46 -0.07
C LEU A 602 -33.19 -2.19 -0.18
N ILE A 603 -34.17 -1.98 0.69
CA ILE A 603 -35.00 -0.78 0.70
C ILE A 603 -34.16 0.45 1.07
N SER A 604 -33.19 0.30 1.99
CA SER A 604 -32.27 1.38 2.31
C SER A 604 -31.32 1.71 1.14
N GLN A 605 -30.97 0.72 0.32
CA GLN A 605 -30.16 0.90 -0.89
C GLN A 605 -30.93 1.54 -2.06
N GLN A 606 -32.26 1.47 -2.08
CA GLN A 606 -33.13 2.15 -3.04
C GLN A 606 -33.21 3.69 -2.83
N LYS A 607 -32.47 4.23 -1.86
CA LYS A 607 -32.36 5.69 -1.62
C LYS A 607 -31.96 6.51 -2.84
N ARG A 608 -31.42 5.83 -3.85
CA ARG A 608 -30.90 6.46 -5.07
C ARG A 608 -32.00 6.81 -6.09
N LEU A 609 -33.10 6.07 -6.09
CA LEU A 609 -34.19 6.21 -7.08
C LEU A 609 -35.46 6.83 -6.51
N LEU A 610 -35.59 6.98 -5.20
CA LEU A 610 -36.79 7.48 -4.54
C LEU A 610 -36.50 8.78 -3.79
N ASP A 611 -37.29 9.79 -3.99
CA ASP A 611 -37.28 10.98 -3.14
C ASP A 611 -37.91 10.70 -1.75
N ALA A 612 -38.06 11.75 -0.90
CA ALA A 612 -38.54 11.57 0.47
C ALA A 612 -40.03 11.20 0.56
N GLU A 613 -40.85 11.70 -0.38
CA GLU A 613 -42.27 11.41 -0.44
C GLU A 613 -42.53 10.04 -1.02
N ASP A 614 -41.86 9.68 -2.10
CA ASP A 614 -41.92 8.35 -2.71
C ASP A 614 -41.46 7.25 -1.74
N LYS A 615 -40.42 7.51 -0.94
CA LYS A 615 -40.00 6.61 0.14
C LYS A 615 -41.09 6.39 1.17
N LYS A 616 -41.75 7.45 1.64
CA LYS A 616 -42.81 7.36 2.61
C LYS A 616 -44.00 6.57 2.07
N ALA A 617 -44.42 6.84 0.84
CA ALA A 617 -45.47 6.11 0.16
C ALA A 617 -45.13 4.63 -0.06
N PHE A 618 -43.88 4.31 -0.45
CA PHE A 618 -43.40 2.94 -0.59
C PHE A 618 -43.40 2.19 0.75
N TYR A 619 -42.96 2.81 1.84
CA TYR A 619 -42.99 2.20 3.18
C TYR A 619 -44.44 1.97 3.65
N GLN A 620 -45.35 2.93 3.47
CA GLN A 620 -46.76 2.79 3.83
C GLN A 620 -47.43 1.67 3.05
N TRP A 621 -47.17 1.60 1.75
CA TRP A 621 -47.68 0.51 0.91
C TRP A 621 -47.18 -0.85 1.40
N ARG A 622 -45.86 -1.00 1.67
CA ARG A 622 -45.28 -2.22 2.19
C ARG A 622 -45.94 -2.69 3.48
N GLU A 623 -46.22 -1.76 4.38
CA GLU A 623 -46.89 -2.05 5.65
C GLU A 623 -48.35 -2.42 5.47
N SER A 624 -49.07 -1.75 4.54
CA SER A 624 -50.50 -1.98 4.30
C SER A 624 -50.82 -3.33 3.63
N LYS A 625 -49.98 -3.79 2.71
CA LYS A 625 -50.16 -5.08 1.98
C LYS A 625 -49.61 -6.28 2.74
N GLY A 626 -48.73 -6.09 3.68
CA GLY A 626 -48.32 -7.07 4.67
C GLY A 626 -47.68 -8.34 4.18
N LYS A 627 -47.62 -9.34 5.08
CA LYS A 627 -46.97 -10.66 4.82
C LYS A 627 -47.65 -11.47 3.72
N ALA A 628 -48.91 -11.20 3.38
CA ALA A 628 -49.66 -11.93 2.34
C ALA A 628 -49.05 -11.68 0.95
N TRP A 629 -48.82 -10.40 0.58
CA TRP A 629 -48.24 -10.04 -0.71
C TRP A 629 -46.85 -10.64 -0.90
N TYR A 630 -46.03 -10.61 0.15
CA TYR A 630 -44.69 -11.17 0.11
C TYR A 630 -44.72 -12.69 -0.08
N ARG A 631 -45.64 -13.40 0.59
CA ARG A 631 -45.87 -14.82 0.40
C ARG A 631 -46.26 -15.15 -1.05
N ASP A 632 -47.16 -14.34 -1.66
CA ASP A 632 -47.58 -14.51 -3.05
C ASP A 632 -46.42 -14.24 -4.01
N LEU A 633 -45.58 -13.22 -3.75
CA LEU A 633 -44.39 -12.93 -4.52
C LEU A 633 -43.38 -14.08 -4.45
N VAL A 634 -43.03 -14.55 -3.25
CA VAL A 634 -42.04 -15.61 -3.05
C VAL A 634 -42.58 -16.92 -3.59
N SER A 635 -43.85 -17.25 -3.41
CA SER A 635 -44.46 -18.47 -3.98
C SER A 635 -44.51 -18.41 -5.50
N THR A 636 -44.84 -17.25 -6.09
CA THR A 636 -44.87 -17.06 -7.55
C THR A 636 -43.45 -17.16 -8.15
N ILE A 637 -42.43 -16.61 -7.47
CA ILE A 637 -41.01 -16.71 -7.85
C ILE A 637 -40.51 -18.16 -7.67
N ALA A 638 -40.92 -18.84 -6.60
CA ALA A 638 -40.52 -20.22 -6.33
C ALA A 638 -41.21 -21.24 -7.25
N VAL A 639 -42.46 -21.04 -7.57
CA VAL A 639 -43.22 -21.94 -8.48
C VAL A 639 -42.76 -21.78 -9.94
N ARG A 640 -42.31 -20.58 -10.33
CA ARG A 640 -41.68 -20.37 -11.64
C ARG A 640 -40.23 -20.86 -11.70
N ARG A 641 -39.90 -21.89 -10.92
CA ARG A 641 -38.62 -22.62 -10.89
C ARG A 641 -38.05 -23.01 -12.25
N ASP A 642 -38.87 -22.97 -13.31
CA ASP A 642 -38.52 -23.45 -14.64
C ASP A 642 -37.82 -22.44 -15.55
N MET A 643 -37.28 -21.35 -15.01
CA MET A 643 -36.32 -20.47 -15.70
C MET A 643 -34.92 -21.10 -15.87
N GLY A 644 -34.90 -22.41 -15.89
CA GLY A 644 -33.80 -23.32 -15.52
C GLY A 644 -32.61 -23.44 -16.46
N HIS A 645 -32.49 -22.90 -17.63
CA HIS A 645 -31.32 -23.15 -18.47
C HIS A 645 -30.39 -21.94 -18.70
N ASN A 646 -30.81 -20.70 -18.39
CA ASN A 646 -29.98 -19.52 -18.58
C ASN A 646 -30.01 -18.54 -17.39
N PHE A 647 -29.93 -19.06 -16.18
CA PHE A 647 -29.80 -18.24 -14.98
C PHE A 647 -28.55 -17.31 -15.06
N GLN A 648 -27.48 -17.78 -15.68
CA GLN A 648 -26.27 -16.98 -15.87
C GLN A 648 -26.55 -15.70 -16.66
N VAL A 649 -27.24 -15.74 -17.78
CA VAL A 649 -27.55 -14.55 -18.57
C VAL A 649 -28.48 -13.59 -17.82
N SER A 650 -29.50 -14.11 -17.13
CA SER A 650 -30.37 -13.28 -16.29
C SER A 650 -29.62 -12.61 -15.15
N LYS A 651 -28.69 -13.31 -14.51
CA LYS A 651 -27.83 -12.79 -13.46
C LYS A 651 -26.86 -11.73 -14.01
N LEU A 652 -26.24 -12.01 -15.17
CA LEU A 652 -25.39 -11.08 -15.88
C LEU A 652 -26.11 -9.77 -16.20
N TYR A 653 -27.32 -9.86 -16.75
CA TYR A 653 -28.17 -8.71 -17.04
C TYR A 653 -28.48 -7.89 -15.77
N TYR A 654 -28.83 -8.56 -14.69
CA TYR A 654 -29.11 -7.90 -13.41
C TYR A 654 -27.87 -7.20 -12.83
N ASP A 655 -26.72 -7.88 -12.83
CA ASP A 655 -25.47 -7.32 -12.31
C ASP A 655 -24.99 -6.13 -13.16
N ALA A 656 -25.14 -6.22 -14.48
CA ALA A 656 -24.82 -5.12 -15.40
C ALA A 656 -25.71 -3.89 -15.18
N ASN A 657 -27.02 -4.08 -14.91
CA ASN A 657 -27.91 -2.96 -14.56
C ASN A 657 -27.56 -2.35 -13.19
N ASN A 658 -27.16 -3.15 -12.20
CA ASN A 658 -26.65 -2.62 -10.93
C ASN A 658 -25.38 -1.80 -11.12
N LEU A 659 -24.45 -2.28 -11.95
CA LEU A 659 -23.25 -1.53 -12.30
C LEU A 659 -23.60 -0.22 -13.02
N LEU A 660 -24.53 -0.23 -13.96
CA LEU A 660 -24.99 0.98 -14.66
C LEU A 660 -25.56 2.03 -13.67
N LEU A 661 -26.31 1.61 -12.67
CA LEU A 661 -26.78 2.50 -11.60
C LEU A 661 -25.60 3.07 -10.77
N ASP A 662 -24.62 2.24 -10.44
CA ASP A 662 -23.41 2.70 -9.77
C ASP A 662 -22.63 3.74 -10.62
N PHE A 663 -22.66 3.58 -11.97
CA PHE A 663 -22.10 4.56 -12.90
C PHE A 663 -22.88 5.87 -12.87
N LEU A 664 -24.21 5.82 -12.96
CA LEU A 664 -25.06 7.00 -12.94
C LEU A 664 -24.85 7.84 -11.66
N ASP A 665 -24.60 7.18 -10.54
CA ASP A 665 -24.35 7.88 -9.27
C ASP A 665 -22.99 8.58 -9.20
N ARG A 666 -22.01 8.11 -9.95
CA ARG A 666 -20.60 8.56 -9.87
C ARG A 666 -20.18 9.43 -11.05
N SER A 667 -20.90 9.36 -12.17
CA SER A 667 -20.63 10.13 -13.40
C SER A 667 -21.29 11.50 -13.36
N GLN A 668 -20.73 12.44 -14.13
CA GLN A 668 -21.36 13.74 -14.41
C GLN A 668 -22.22 13.60 -15.69
N VAL A 669 -23.33 12.93 -15.56
CA VAL A 669 -24.26 12.69 -16.66
C VAL A 669 -25.27 13.83 -16.75
N SER A 670 -25.69 14.20 -17.98
CA SER A 670 -26.79 15.13 -18.17
C SER A 670 -28.08 14.56 -17.57
N LEU A 671 -28.94 15.47 -17.09
CA LEU A 671 -30.21 15.07 -16.50
C LEU A 671 -31.07 14.26 -17.49
N ALA A 672 -31.00 14.62 -18.76
CA ALA A 672 -31.76 13.94 -19.84
C ALA A 672 -31.33 12.47 -19.99
N VAL A 673 -30.02 12.20 -20.03
CA VAL A 673 -29.50 10.82 -20.14
C VAL A 673 -29.75 10.01 -18.88
N ARG A 674 -29.60 10.64 -17.70
CA ARG A 674 -29.97 10.01 -16.43
C ARG A 674 -31.44 9.57 -16.43
N GLN A 675 -32.33 10.45 -16.79
CA GLN A 675 -33.76 10.14 -16.87
C GLN A 675 -34.06 9.03 -17.88
N GLU A 676 -33.46 9.07 -19.08
CA GLU A 676 -33.65 8.05 -20.08
C GLU A 676 -33.23 6.66 -19.58
N ILE A 677 -32.07 6.56 -18.91
CA ILE A 677 -31.59 5.31 -18.37
C ILE A 677 -32.47 4.81 -17.21
N GLU A 678 -32.85 5.68 -16.29
CA GLU A 678 -33.72 5.35 -15.16
C GLU A 678 -35.11 4.92 -15.63
N GLU A 679 -35.70 5.61 -16.61
CA GLU A 679 -37.02 5.27 -17.20
C GLU A 679 -37.03 3.90 -17.87
N THR A 680 -35.94 3.57 -18.58
CA THR A 680 -35.83 2.32 -19.34
C THR A 680 -35.17 1.17 -18.55
N LEU A 681 -34.81 1.40 -17.32
CA LEU A 681 -34.14 0.41 -16.47
C LEU A 681 -35.01 -0.83 -16.25
N LEU A 682 -34.49 -2.03 -16.59
CA LEU A 682 -35.15 -3.31 -16.38
C LEU A 682 -36.52 -3.43 -17.11
N LEU A 683 -36.68 -2.72 -18.22
CA LEU A 683 -37.84 -2.86 -19.08
C LEU A 683 -37.63 -3.92 -20.17
N PRO A 684 -38.70 -4.66 -20.60
CA PRO A 684 -38.67 -5.47 -21.78
C PRO A 684 -38.32 -4.65 -23.02
N LEU A 685 -37.62 -5.25 -23.97
CA LEU A 685 -37.21 -4.56 -25.20
C LEU A 685 -38.36 -3.96 -25.99
N ALA A 686 -39.47 -4.68 -26.12
CA ALA A 686 -40.67 -4.20 -26.80
C ALA A 686 -41.22 -2.90 -26.19
N GLU A 687 -41.14 -2.74 -24.87
CA GLU A 687 -41.56 -1.53 -24.16
C GLU A 687 -40.55 -0.39 -24.33
N ILE A 688 -39.25 -0.71 -24.41
CA ILE A 688 -38.19 0.28 -24.70
C ILE A 688 -38.35 0.82 -26.11
N GLU A 689 -38.56 -0.05 -27.11
CA GLU A 689 -38.76 0.32 -28.52
C GLU A 689 -40.02 1.16 -28.71
N LYS A 690 -41.12 0.77 -28.04
CA LYS A 690 -42.36 1.53 -28.07
C LYS A 690 -42.13 2.96 -27.55
N ARG A 691 -41.45 3.13 -26.41
CA ARG A 691 -41.18 4.47 -25.85
C ARG A 691 -40.26 5.31 -26.74
N LYS A 692 -39.31 4.66 -27.45
CA LYS A 692 -38.47 5.36 -28.44
C LYS A 692 -39.26 5.83 -29.66
N SER A 693 -40.29 5.11 -30.07
CA SER A 693 -41.15 5.52 -31.18
C SER A 693 -42.18 6.59 -30.82
N GLU A 694 -42.49 6.75 -29.54
CA GLU A 694 -43.40 7.76 -29.01
C GLU A 694 -42.73 9.10 -28.69
N ARG A 695 -41.39 9.14 -28.59
CA ARG A 695 -40.56 10.34 -28.51
C ARG A 695 -40.16 10.86 -29.88
#